data_82c620d1ca45ef98ad793131b608f0e6
#
_entry.id   82c620d1ca45ef98ad793131b608f0e6
#
_cell.length_a   1.000
_cell.length_b   1.000
_cell.length_c   1.000
_cell.angle_alpha   90.00
_cell.angle_beta   90.00
_cell.angle_gamma   90.00
#
_symmetry.space_group_name_H-M   'P 1'
#
loop_
_entity.id
_entity.type
_entity.pdbx_description
1 polymer ?
#
loop_
_entity_poly.entity_id
_entity_poly.type
_entity_poly.pdbx_seq_one_letter_code
_entity_poly.pdbx_strand_id
1 'polypeptide(L)'
;MSQIPSLISDLAVILISAGLVTLLFKKLKQPVVLGYIVAGLLAGPSITQIPTVTNVESIRIWADIGVIFLLFALGLDFSFKKLMKVGGTAVIGAITIVIGMMTLGYTTGLSLGWGHMNSLFLGGMLSMSSTTIIFKAFDDMGLRNQRFAGVVFGILVVEDLFAVLLMVLLSTLAVSKHVEGMELLNSVVKLGVFLLFCFVIGIYLIPSFLKKARTFLNDETLLIVSLGLCLGMVIIATKAGFSSALGAFVMGSILAETIDAEHIEHIIKPVKDLFGAIFFVSVGMLIDPALLWEYKIPILILTLVVMAGQILFASFGVLLSGQPVKIAIQSGFSLAQIGEFAFIIASLGLSLEVTDNFLYPIVVAVSVVTTFFTPYMIRMAEPACRAADQVIPKSWMKFLERYSSGSNTIHQKSAWNKLLKALVRIVGTYTAVTLVLIFIWLQFIAPFIMKELPGIRGAGISLVLILLLIAPMLRAIMMKKNHSAEFQQLWLDSKYNRGPLVSLIILRIILCIGLVMLPVARLLNAAVGIVLAIAATVIVIVILSKRLKRQSILMERHFFSNLSARELENERKAPINQRFANHLLERDLHLADFEVKQNSPSMGKTLKELNFRQKCNVNIVTIIRGEQRINIPGGEERLYPFDKLVVVGADDDLEHFRQYIVERYKKAQTNKEQTTHEVNMEQFTITEGSHLIGRTILESGIRDKSACLVIGIERGTSSIKNPSPSTVFEEGDIVWIVGEHEKVLLLSEGKTVNN
;
A
#
# COMPACT_ATOMS: atom_id res chain seq x y z
N MET A 1 36.76 -10.37 -39.86
CA MET A 1 36.11 -9.45 -38.94
C MET A 1 35.12 -10.25 -38.11
N SER A 2 35.30 -10.38 -36.82
CA SER A 2 34.33 -11.03 -35.93
C SER A 2 33.04 -10.23 -35.98
N GLN A 3 31.97 -10.79 -36.55
CA GLN A 3 30.65 -10.16 -36.50
C GLN A 3 30.21 -10.10 -35.02
N ILE A 4 29.93 -8.92 -34.52
CA ILE A 4 29.35 -8.74 -33.20
C ILE A 4 27.99 -9.47 -33.22
N PRO A 5 27.65 -10.31 -32.21
CA PRO A 5 26.35 -10.93 -32.14
C PRO A 5 25.23 -9.88 -32.21
N SER A 6 24.19 -10.13 -33.01
CA SER A 6 23.09 -9.19 -33.24
C SER A 6 22.47 -8.69 -31.93
N LEU A 7 22.34 -9.56 -30.94
CA LEU A 7 21.83 -9.20 -29.61
C LEU A 7 22.61 -8.09 -28.90
N ILE A 8 23.95 -8.05 -29.06
CA ILE A 8 24.78 -7.00 -28.44
C ILE A 8 24.58 -5.68 -29.17
N SER A 9 24.52 -5.71 -30.51
CA SER A 9 24.24 -4.55 -31.34
C SER A 9 22.86 -3.95 -30.99
N ASP A 10 21.83 -4.80 -30.90
CA ASP A 10 20.47 -4.41 -30.58
C ASP A 10 20.40 -3.75 -29.18
N LEU A 11 21.03 -4.37 -28.19
CA LEU A 11 21.09 -3.81 -26.84
C LEU A 11 21.83 -2.47 -26.80
N ALA A 12 22.89 -2.30 -27.57
CA ALA A 12 23.61 -1.02 -27.66
C ALA A 12 22.71 0.08 -28.26
N VAL A 13 21.98 -0.19 -29.33
CA VAL A 13 21.02 0.75 -29.93
C VAL A 13 19.92 1.12 -28.94
N ILE A 14 19.35 0.12 -28.26
CA ILE A 14 18.32 0.33 -27.24
C ILE A 14 18.83 1.27 -26.13
N LEU A 15 19.98 1.00 -25.54
CA LEU A 15 20.50 1.77 -24.42
C LEU A 15 20.97 3.17 -24.82
N ILE A 16 21.60 3.32 -25.99
CA ILE A 16 22.05 4.65 -26.48
C ILE A 16 20.83 5.53 -26.76
N SER A 17 19.83 5.02 -27.48
CA SER A 17 18.62 5.78 -27.79
C SER A 17 17.85 6.14 -26.52
N ALA A 18 17.70 5.19 -25.59
CA ALA A 18 17.09 5.41 -24.28
C ALA A 18 17.79 6.55 -23.53
N GLY A 19 19.12 6.51 -23.43
CA GLY A 19 19.92 7.50 -22.71
C GLY A 19 19.75 8.92 -23.29
N LEU A 20 19.91 9.05 -24.60
CA LEU A 20 19.83 10.36 -25.27
C LEU A 20 18.43 11.01 -25.15
N VAL A 21 17.38 10.24 -25.47
CA VAL A 21 16.01 10.79 -25.45
C VAL A 21 15.54 11.06 -24.03
N THR A 22 15.92 10.21 -23.07
CA THR A 22 15.57 10.41 -21.65
C THR A 22 16.19 11.68 -21.07
N LEU A 23 17.42 12.04 -21.45
CA LEU A 23 18.04 13.31 -21.04
C LEU A 23 17.22 14.50 -21.54
N LEU A 24 16.73 14.44 -22.78
CA LEU A 24 15.85 15.47 -23.34
C LEU A 24 14.52 15.56 -22.57
N PHE A 25 13.87 14.42 -22.28
CA PHE A 25 12.59 14.38 -21.57
C PHE A 25 12.72 14.87 -20.12
N LYS A 26 13.84 14.55 -19.43
CA LYS A 26 14.15 15.12 -18.11
C LYS A 26 14.30 16.66 -18.17
N LYS A 27 14.96 17.19 -19.20
CA LYS A 27 15.08 18.63 -19.41
C LYS A 27 13.71 19.28 -19.66
N LEU A 28 12.82 18.61 -20.36
CA LEU A 28 11.45 19.05 -20.63
C LEU A 28 10.49 18.81 -19.44
N LYS A 29 10.98 18.28 -18.32
CA LYS A 29 10.18 17.90 -17.13
C LYS A 29 9.05 16.91 -17.45
N GLN A 30 9.22 16.08 -18.47
CA GLN A 30 8.27 15.06 -18.87
C GLN A 30 8.59 13.69 -18.21
N PRO A 31 7.61 12.78 -18.07
CA PRO A 31 7.83 11.43 -17.56
C PRO A 31 8.88 10.66 -18.37
N VAL A 32 9.82 10.02 -17.67
CA VAL A 32 10.95 9.29 -18.28
C VAL A 32 10.46 8.14 -19.16
N VAL A 33 9.37 7.49 -18.77
CA VAL A 33 8.75 6.38 -19.53
C VAL A 33 8.34 6.80 -20.93
N LEU A 34 7.77 8.02 -21.09
CA LEU A 34 7.45 8.55 -22.41
C LEU A 34 8.73 8.75 -23.26
N GLY A 35 9.82 9.16 -22.61
CA GLY A 35 11.12 9.28 -23.28
C GLY A 35 11.62 7.94 -23.82
N TYR A 36 11.44 6.85 -23.07
CA TYR A 36 11.80 5.50 -23.51
C TYR A 36 10.96 5.05 -24.70
N ILE A 37 9.64 5.27 -24.67
CA ILE A 37 8.75 4.91 -25.81
C ILE A 37 9.12 5.69 -27.06
N VAL A 38 9.37 6.99 -26.94
CA VAL A 38 9.79 7.83 -28.09
C VAL A 38 11.18 7.41 -28.59
N ALA A 39 12.12 7.08 -27.70
CA ALA A 39 13.41 6.52 -28.08
C ALA A 39 13.25 5.23 -28.91
N GLY A 40 12.36 4.35 -28.48
CA GLY A 40 12.02 3.14 -29.22
C GLY A 40 11.40 3.40 -30.58
N LEU A 41 10.44 4.31 -30.67
CA LEU A 41 9.84 4.71 -31.94
C LEU A 41 10.89 5.24 -32.94
N LEU A 42 11.85 6.05 -32.45
CA LEU A 42 12.93 6.58 -33.28
C LEU A 42 13.95 5.51 -33.71
N ALA A 43 14.28 4.55 -32.83
CA ALA A 43 15.25 3.49 -33.07
C ALA A 43 14.60 2.20 -33.64
N GLY A 44 13.29 2.19 -33.81
CA GLY A 44 12.55 1.05 -34.33
C GLY A 44 12.64 0.86 -35.84
N PRO A 45 12.21 -0.31 -36.37
CA PRO A 45 12.31 -0.66 -37.77
C PRO A 45 11.49 0.24 -38.71
N SER A 46 10.55 1.01 -38.16
CA SER A 46 9.70 1.93 -38.95
C SER A 46 10.44 3.18 -39.45
N ILE A 47 11.60 3.52 -38.85
CA ILE A 47 12.41 4.70 -39.26
C ILE A 47 13.77 4.22 -39.74
N THR A 48 13.92 4.11 -41.07
CA THR A 48 15.09 3.53 -41.73
C THR A 48 16.33 4.43 -41.81
N GLN A 49 16.20 5.70 -41.37
CA GLN A 49 17.27 6.71 -41.50
C GLN A 49 18.29 6.71 -40.34
N ILE A 50 18.02 5.94 -39.27
CA ILE A 50 18.83 5.84 -38.05
C ILE A 50 19.26 4.37 -37.88
N PRO A 51 20.41 4.08 -37.22
CA PRO A 51 20.75 2.69 -36.86
C PRO A 51 19.59 2.04 -36.10
N THR A 52 19.00 1.00 -36.68
CA THR A 52 17.77 0.39 -36.21
C THR A 52 17.99 -1.07 -35.81
N VAL A 53 17.19 -1.55 -34.88
CA VAL A 53 17.05 -2.97 -34.61
C VAL A 53 16.11 -3.56 -35.66
N THR A 54 16.64 -4.44 -36.49
CA THR A 54 15.89 -5.01 -37.62
C THR A 54 15.16 -6.30 -37.27
N ASN A 55 15.62 -7.02 -36.24
CA ASN A 55 15.05 -8.30 -35.85
C ASN A 55 13.94 -8.10 -34.79
N VAL A 56 12.69 -8.21 -35.24
CA VAL A 56 11.50 -8.09 -34.38
C VAL A 56 11.46 -9.19 -33.28
N GLU A 57 12.00 -10.37 -33.55
CA GLU A 57 12.05 -11.44 -32.54
C GLU A 57 12.98 -11.07 -31.38
N SER A 58 14.16 -10.49 -31.66
CA SER A 58 15.07 -9.98 -30.65
C SER A 58 14.39 -8.89 -29.80
N ILE A 59 13.62 -8.00 -30.40
CA ILE A 59 12.87 -6.94 -29.69
C ILE A 59 11.87 -7.58 -28.70
N ARG A 60 11.12 -8.60 -29.14
CA ARG A 60 10.16 -9.30 -28.28
C ARG A 60 10.85 -9.98 -27.10
N ILE A 61 11.97 -10.67 -27.32
CA ILE A 61 12.74 -11.33 -26.25
C ILE A 61 13.18 -10.30 -25.18
N TRP A 62 13.70 -9.15 -25.61
CA TRP A 62 14.10 -8.08 -24.69
C TRP A 62 12.91 -7.49 -23.93
N ALA A 63 11.78 -7.33 -24.59
CA ALA A 63 10.53 -6.88 -23.94
C ALA A 63 10.06 -7.88 -22.89
N ASP A 64 10.06 -9.19 -23.19
CA ASP A 64 9.64 -10.22 -22.24
C ASP A 64 10.55 -10.29 -21.00
N ILE A 65 11.87 -10.21 -21.19
CA ILE A 65 12.81 -10.14 -20.08
C ILE A 65 12.55 -8.89 -19.23
N GLY A 66 12.30 -7.75 -19.88
CA GLY A 66 11.95 -6.49 -19.19
C GLY A 66 10.69 -6.62 -18.35
N VAL A 67 9.63 -7.24 -18.89
CA VAL A 67 8.37 -7.49 -18.16
C VAL A 67 8.61 -8.38 -16.93
N ILE A 68 9.41 -9.45 -17.05
CA ILE A 68 9.72 -10.36 -15.94
C ILE A 68 10.33 -9.56 -14.77
N PHE A 69 11.35 -8.75 -15.03
CA PHE A 69 12.00 -7.97 -13.95
C PHE A 69 11.14 -6.83 -13.41
N LEU A 70 10.34 -6.19 -14.26
CA LEU A 70 9.37 -5.17 -13.80
C LEU A 70 8.33 -5.80 -12.86
N LEU A 71 7.74 -6.92 -13.23
CA LEU A 71 6.72 -7.57 -12.41
C LEU A 71 7.29 -8.23 -11.16
N PHE A 72 8.52 -8.72 -11.22
CA PHE A 72 9.24 -9.19 -10.05
C PHE A 72 9.43 -8.06 -9.03
N ALA A 73 9.90 -6.89 -9.47
CA ALA A 73 10.07 -5.73 -8.60
C ALA A 73 8.73 -5.22 -8.06
N LEU A 74 7.68 -5.19 -8.89
CA LEU A 74 6.33 -4.86 -8.45
C LEU A 74 5.84 -5.86 -7.38
N GLY A 75 6.13 -7.15 -7.55
CA GLY A 75 5.84 -8.16 -6.55
C GLY A 75 6.54 -7.88 -5.21
N LEU A 76 7.79 -7.37 -5.22
CA LEU A 76 8.52 -6.95 -4.01
C LEU A 76 7.88 -5.74 -3.32
N ASP A 77 7.32 -4.81 -4.08
CA ASP A 77 6.57 -3.66 -3.55
C ASP A 77 5.23 -4.09 -2.94
N PHE A 78 4.71 -5.26 -3.38
CA PHE A 78 3.41 -5.79 -2.97
C PHE A 78 3.53 -6.59 -1.67
N SER A 79 2.75 -6.17 -0.64
CA SER A 79 2.59 -6.95 0.60
C SER A 79 1.11 -7.18 0.88
N PHE A 80 0.73 -8.43 1.15
CA PHE A 80 -0.64 -8.79 1.55
C PHE A 80 -1.15 -7.98 2.74
N LYS A 81 -0.26 -7.57 3.62
CA LYS A 81 -0.61 -6.78 4.80
C LYS A 81 -0.82 -5.32 4.48
N LYS A 82 -0.07 -4.75 3.54
CA LYS A 82 -0.35 -3.41 3.02
C LYS A 82 -1.77 -3.38 2.45
N LEU A 83 -2.16 -4.40 1.67
CA LEU A 83 -3.51 -4.54 1.12
C LEU A 83 -4.59 -4.61 2.23
N MET A 84 -4.34 -5.37 3.31
CA MET A 84 -5.29 -5.45 4.43
C MET A 84 -5.41 -4.16 5.25
N LYS A 85 -4.40 -3.27 5.18
CA LYS A 85 -4.40 -1.94 5.81
C LYS A 85 -5.03 -0.87 4.92
N VAL A 86 -5.15 -1.13 3.61
CA VAL A 86 -5.83 -0.24 2.67
C VAL A 86 -7.30 -0.18 3.04
N GLY A 87 -7.81 1.02 3.26
CA GLY A 87 -9.18 1.23 3.72
C GLY A 87 -10.24 0.77 2.70
N GLY A 88 -11.45 0.48 3.18
CA GLY A 88 -12.57 0.06 2.33
C GLY A 88 -12.86 1.00 1.15
N THR A 89 -12.58 2.29 1.32
CA THR A 89 -12.71 3.31 0.25
C THR A 89 -11.87 2.97 -0.98
N ALA A 90 -10.62 2.59 -0.78
CA ALA A 90 -9.72 2.27 -1.89
C ALA A 90 -10.14 0.98 -2.61
N VAL A 91 -10.57 -0.03 -1.87
CA VAL A 91 -11.03 -1.30 -2.45
C VAL A 91 -12.31 -1.11 -3.25
N ILE A 92 -13.31 -0.41 -2.69
CA ILE A 92 -14.58 -0.13 -3.40
C ILE A 92 -14.31 0.75 -4.62
N GLY A 93 -13.46 1.77 -4.49
CA GLY A 93 -13.07 2.65 -5.60
C GLY A 93 -12.43 1.85 -6.74
N ALA A 94 -11.39 1.07 -6.47
CA ALA A 94 -10.68 0.28 -7.47
C ALA A 94 -11.58 -0.77 -8.15
N ILE A 95 -12.39 -1.51 -7.39
CA ILE A 95 -13.35 -2.48 -7.96
C ILE A 95 -14.33 -1.78 -8.92
N THR A 96 -14.86 -0.63 -8.52
CA THR A 96 -15.81 0.14 -9.35
C THR A 96 -15.15 0.62 -10.64
N ILE A 97 -13.91 1.12 -10.56
CA ILE A 97 -13.14 1.55 -11.72
C ILE A 97 -12.87 0.37 -12.66
N VAL A 98 -12.30 -0.72 -12.13
CA VAL A 98 -11.93 -1.89 -12.94
C VAL A 98 -13.13 -2.49 -13.66
N ILE A 99 -14.23 -2.73 -12.94
CA ILE A 99 -15.47 -3.28 -13.56
C ILE A 99 -16.05 -2.30 -14.57
N GLY A 100 -16.17 -1.02 -14.20
CA GLY A 100 -16.74 0.02 -15.04
C GLY A 100 -15.94 0.23 -16.32
N MET A 101 -14.63 0.40 -16.21
CA MET A 101 -13.73 0.63 -17.33
C MET A 101 -13.59 -0.62 -18.21
N MET A 102 -13.55 -1.81 -17.61
CA MET A 102 -13.55 -3.06 -18.36
C MET A 102 -14.78 -3.21 -19.23
N THR A 103 -15.96 -2.92 -18.65
CA THR A 103 -17.23 -2.96 -19.38
C THR A 103 -17.28 -1.89 -20.47
N LEU A 104 -16.86 -0.66 -20.14
CA LEU A 104 -16.86 0.46 -21.09
C LEU A 104 -15.87 0.23 -22.23
N GLY A 105 -14.65 -0.25 -21.95
CA GLY A 105 -13.66 -0.57 -22.96
C GLY A 105 -14.08 -1.73 -23.86
N TYR A 106 -14.65 -2.79 -23.28
CA TYR A 106 -15.19 -3.92 -24.03
C TYR A 106 -16.31 -3.50 -24.99
N THR A 107 -17.29 -2.73 -24.50
CA THR A 107 -18.40 -2.24 -25.33
C THR A 107 -17.92 -1.26 -26.41
N THR A 108 -16.94 -0.40 -26.10
CA THR A 108 -16.34 0.51 -27.07
C THR A 108 -15.59 -0.26 -28.18
N GLY A 109 -14.80 -1.28 -27.81
CA GLY A 109 -14.12 -2.12 -28.78
C GLY A 109 -15.08 -2.84 -29.72
N LEU A 110 -16.17 -3.41 -29.20
CA LEU A 110 -17.21 -4.01 -30.01
C LEU A 110 -17.91 -2.99 -30.92
N SER A 111 -18.16 -1.78 -30.44
CA SER A 111 -18.77 -0.71 -31.26
C SER A 111 -17.87 -0.21 -32.40
N LEU A 112 -16.55 -0.33 -32.24
CA LEU A 112 -15.56 -0.07 -33.27
C LEU A 112 -15.40 -1.26 -34.26
N GLY A 113 -16.14 -2.35 -34.07
CA GLY A 113 -16.08 -3.54 -34.92
C GLY A 113 -14.91 -4.47 -34.61
N TRP A 114 -14.25 -4.32 -33.44
CA TRP A 114 -13.14 -5.16 -33.05
C TRP A 114 -13.62 -6.50 -32.47
N GLY A 115 -12.88 -7.57 -32.70
CA GLY A 115 -13.26 -8.89 -32.21
C GLY A 115 -13.32 -8.96 -30.68
N HIS A 116 -14.00 -9.99 -30.16
CA HIS A 116 -14.25 -10.16 -28.72
C HIS A 116 -12.95 -10.14 -27.88
N MET A 117 -11.88 -10.79 -28.35
CA MET A 117 -10.59 -10.82 -27.63
C MET A 117 -9.93 -9.44 -27.62
N ASN A 118 -9.88 -8.76 -28.77
CA ASN A 118 -9.36 -7.37 -28.81
C ASN A 118 -10.14 -6.46 -27.87
N SER A 119 -11.47 -6.55 -27.85
CA SER A 119 -12.32 -5.74 -27.00
C SER A 119 -12.13 -6.05 -25.50
N LEU A 120 -11.95 -7.32 -25.15
CA LEU A 120 -11.71 -7.75 -23.78
C LEU A 120 -10.34 -7.27 -23.25
N PHE A 121 -9.30 -7.44 -24.06
CA PHE A 121 -7.98 -6.92 -23.74
C PHE A 121 -7.98 -5.40 -23.67
N LEU A 122 -8.66 -4.71 -24.59
CA LEU A 122 -8.86 -3.27 -24.53
C LEU A 122 -9.47 -2.84 -23.20
N GLY A 123 -10.57 -3.47 -22.77
CA GLY A 123 -11.21 -3.17 -21.48
C GLY A 123 -10.22 -3.28 -20.30
N GLY A 124 -9.40 -4.34 -20.29
CA GLY A 124 -8.34 -4.52 -19.30
C GLY A 124 -7.29 -3.43 -19.33
N MET A 125 -6.82 -3.05 -20.52
CA MET A 125 -5.83 -1.98 -20.70
C MET A 125 -6.34 -0.61 -20.24
N LEU A 126 -7.60 -0.27 -20.53
CA LEU A 126 -8.19 1.01 -20.17
C LEU A 126 -8.55 1.13 -18.69
N SER A 127 -8.55 0.04 -17.94
CA SER A 127 -8.97 0.01 -16.52
C SER A 127 -7.85 0.36 -15.53
N MET A 128 -6.61 0.55 -16.01
CA MET A 128 -5.42 0.73 -15.15
C MET A 128 -4.88 2.14 -15.24
N SER A 129 -4.72 2.79 -14.09
CA SER A 129 -4.11 4.13 -13.97
C SER A 129 -2.62 4.02 -13.63
N SER A 130 -1.81 5.07 -13.95
CA SER A 130 -0.38 5.06 -13.62
C SER A 130 -0.11 5.66 -12.24
N THR A 131 0.42 4.85 -11.36
CA THR A 131 0.87 5.25 -10.04
C THR A 131 1.99 6.29 -10.12
N THR A 132 2.99 6.05 -10.96
CA THR A 132 4.19 6.88 -11.11
C THR A 132 3.87 8.29 -11.60
N ILE A 133 2.99 8.43 -12.60
CA ILE A 133 2.62 9.72 -13.19
C ILE A 133 1.83 10.56 -12.19
N ILE A 134 0.88 9.96 -11.48
CA ILE A 134 0.04 10.66 -10.50
C ILE A 134 0.87 11.10 -9.30
N PHE A 135 1.75 10.25 -8.76
CA PHE A 135 2.66 10.64 -7.69
C PHE A 135 3.49 11.86 -8.06
N LYS A 136 4.10 11.83 -9.25
CA LYS A 136 4.91 12.94 -9.74
C LYS A 136 4.08 14.23 -9.92
N ALA A 137 2.89 14.12 -10.50
CA ALA A 137 2.00 15.26 -10.67
C ALA A 137 1.58 15.88 -9.32
N PHE A 138 1.29 15.07 -8.33
CA PHE A 138 0.95 15.55 -6.98
C PHE A 138 2.15 16.18 -6.26
N ASP A 139 3.36 15.62 -6.43
CA ASP A 139 4.59 16.22 -5.87
C ASP A 139 4.87 17.59 -6.53
N ASP A 140 4.80 17.67 -7.86
CA ASP A 140 5.03 18.91 -8.62
C ASP A 140 3.99 20.01 -8.30
N MET A 141 2.77 19.62 -7.92
CA MET A 141 1.67 20.53 -7.55
C MET A 141 1.56 20.79 -6.03
N GLY A 142 2.36 20.12 -5.20
CA GLY A 142 2.29 20.22 -3.73
C GLY A 142 1.01 19.62 -3.13
N LEU A 143 0.35 18.69 -3.82
CA LEU A 143 -0.94 18.12 -3.41
C LEU A 143 -0.81 16.82 -2.61
N ARG A 144 0.40 16.30 -2.41
CA ARG A 144 0.67 14.99 -1.80
C ARG A 144 0.04 14.80 -0.41
N ASN A 145 -0.03 15.87 0.38
CA ASN A 145 -0.55 15.84 1.74
C ASN A 145 -2.07 16.10 1.83
N GLN A 146 -2.75 16.23 0.71
CA GLN A 146 -4.19 16.42 0.67
C GLN A 146 -4.93 15.10 0.93
N ARG A 147 -6.12 15.16 1.56
CA ARG A 147 -6.91 13.98 1.90
C ARG A 147 -7.28 13.13 0.68
N PHE A 148 -7.68 13.78 -0.42
CA PHE A 148 -8.01 13.04 -1.66
C PHE A 148 -6.80 12.33 -2.25
N ALA A 149 -5.58 12.89 -2.12
CA ALA A 149 -4.37 12.23 -2.58
C ALA A 149 -4.14 10.90 -1.87
N GLY A 150 -4.40 10.84 -0.55
CA GLY A 150 -4.35 9.58 0.20
C GLY A 150 -5.35 8.53 -0.30
N VAL A 151 -6.58 8.97 -0.69
CA VAL A 151 -7.59 8.08 -1.29
C VAL A 151 -7.14 7.57 -2.65
N VAL A 152 -6.62 8.46 -3.52
CA VAL A 152 -6.09 8.12 -4.85
C VAL A 152 -4.94 7.12 -4.73
N PHE A 153 -3.98 7.35 -3.83
CA PHE A 153 -2.88 6.40 -3.61
C PHE A 153 -3.37 5.03 -3.14
N GLY A 154 -4.37 5.00 -2.26
CA GLY A 154 -4.98 3.74 -1.85
C GLY A 154 -5.63 3.00 -3.03
N ILE A 155 -6.36 3.71 -3.89
CA ILE A 155 -6.98 3.13 -5.10
C ILE A 155 -5.93 2.56 -6.03
N LEU A 156 -4.87 3.32 -6.33
CA LEU A 156 -3.79 2.91 -7.23
C LEU A 156 -3.10 1.61 -6.75
N VAL A 157 -2.82 1.50 -5.44
CA VAL A 157 -2.25 0.26 -4.87
C VAL A 157 -3.16 -0.94 -5.08
N VAL A 158 -4.47 -0.75 -5.04
CA VAL A 158 -5.44 -1.83 -5.28
C VAL A 158 -5.59 -2.10 -6.78
N GLU A 159 -5.56 -1.08 -7.64
CA GLU A 159 -5.56 -1.23 -9.10
C GLU A 159 -4.34 -2.02 -9.58
N ASP A 160 -3.15 -1.75 -9.05
CA ASP A 160 -1.93 -2.48 -9.38
C ASP A 160 -2.07 -4.00 -9.09
N LEU A 161 -2.74 -4.34 -7.98
CA LEU A 161 -3.08 -5.74 -7.68
C LEU A 161 -4.07 -6.31 -8.68
N PHE A 162 -5.13 -5.56 -9.01
CA PHE A 162 -6.10 -6.00 -10.02
C PHE A 162 -5.46 -6.15 -11.41
N ALA A 163 -4.48 -5.32 -11.76
CA ALA A 163 -3.74 -5.43 -13.01
C ALA A 163 -3.08 -6.81 -13.15
N VAL A 164 -2.42 -7.28 -12.10
CA VAL A 164 -1.79 -8.60 -12.10
C VAL A 164 -2.82 -9.71 -12.17
N LEU A 165 -3.89 -9.65 -11.37
CA LEU A 165 -4.98 -10.63 -11.41
C LEU A 165 -5.63 -10.67 -12.80
N LEU A 166 -5.82 -9.50 -13.41
CA LEU A 166 -6.40 -9.35 -14.72
C LEU A 166 -5.50 -9.94 -15.82
N MET A 167 -4.18 -9.66 -15.77
CA MET A 167 -3.23 -10.27 -16.70
C MET A 167 -3.27 -11.81 -16.65
N VAL A 168 -3.36 -12.36 -15.45
CA VAL A 168 -3.48 -13.81 -15.27
C VAL A 168 -4.81 -14.34 -15.79
N LEU A 169 -5.89 -13.64 -15.52
CA LEU A 169 -7.22 -13.99 -16.04
C LEU A 169 -7.24 -13.94 -17.57
N LEU A 170 -6.73 -12.86 -18.16
CA LEU A 170 -6.68 -12.69 -19.61
C LEU A 170 -5.78 -13.74 -20.28
N SER A 171 -4.61 -14.07 -19.70
CA SER A 171 -3.74 -15.11 -20.23
C SER A 171 -4.41 -16.50 -20.17
N THR A 172 -5.18 -16.76 -19.12
CA THR A 172 -5.92 -18.03 -18.97
C THR A 172 -7.06 -18.14 -19.99
N LEU A 173 -7.79 -17.03 -20.22
CA LEU A 173 -8.84 -16.94 -21.23
C LEU A 173 -8.29 -17.09 -22.65
N ALA A 174 -7.12 -16.54 -22.93
CA ALA A 174 -6.46 -16.63 -24.22
C ALA A 174 -6.08 -18.07 -24.59
N VAL A 175 -5.67 -18.86 -23.62
CA VAL A 175 -5.29 -20.29 -23.84
C VAL A 175 -6.53 -21.17 -24.03
N SER A 176 -7.67 -20.86 -23.42
CA SER A 176 -8.91 -21.59 -23.62
C SER A 176 -9.64 -21.07 -24.87
N LYS A 177 -9.39 -21.70 -26.01
CA LYS A 177 -9.95 -21.30 -27.34
C LYS A 177 -11.49 -21.34 -27.42
N HIS A 178 -12.20 -21.89 -26.42
CA HIS A 178 -13.65 -21.92 -26.30
C HIS A 178 -14.09 -21.32 -24.98
N VAL A 179 -14.97 -20.31 -25.05
CA VAL A 179 -15.56 -19.63 -23.87
C VAL A 179 -16.78 -20.44 -23.40
N GLU A 180 -16.61 -21.71 -23.03
CA GLU A 180 -17.64 -22.43 -22.30
C GLU A 180 -17.50 -22.12 -20.80
N GLY A 181 -18.59 -21.70 -20.15
CA GLY A 181 -18.56 -21.20 -18.76
C GLY A 181 -17.94 -22.18 -17.74
N MET A 182 -18.02 -23.51 -18.01
CA MET A 182 -17.42 -24.52 -17.16
C MET A 182 -15.89 -24.60 -17.31
N GLU A 183 -15.37 -24.41 -18.52
CA GLU A 183 -13.92 -24.37 -18.77
C GLU A 183 -13.28 -23.12 -18.15
N LEU A 184 -13.96 -22.00 -18.24
CA LEU A 184 -13.57 -20.76 -17.57
C LEU A 184 -13.46 -20.94 -16.05
N LEU A 185 -14.51 -21.52 -15.44
CA LEU A 185 -14.52 -21.83 -14.01
C LEU A 185 -13.35 -22.75 -13.62
N ASN A 186 -13.11 -23.79 -14.40
CA ASN A 186 -12.00 -24.74 -14.15
C ASN A 186 -10.64 -24.04 -14.25
N SER A 187 -10.46 -23.15 -15.22
CA SER A 187 -9.24 -22.36 -15.39
C SER A 187 -9.00 -21.39 -14.22
N VAL A 188 -10.04 -20.70 -13.75
CA VAL A 188 -9.96 -19.81 -12.56
C VAL A 188 -9.66 -20.63 -11.31
N VAL A 189 -10.27 -21.80 -11.14
CA VAL A 189 -9.97 -22.70 -10.01
C VAL A 189 -8.53 -23.20 -10.09
N LYS A 190 -8.04 -23.62 -11.26
CA LYS A 190 -6.65 -24.06 -11.47
C LYS A 190 -5.66 -22.95 -11.11
N LEU A 191 -5.95 -21.71 -11.51
CA LEU A 191 -5.18 -20.54 -11.14
C LEU A 191 -5.18 -20.31 -9.62
N GLY A 192 -6.36 -20.33 -9.00
CA GLY A 192 -6.49 -20.15 -7.56
C GLY A 192 -5.71 -21.19 -6.76
N VAL A 193 -5.76 -22.45 -7.18
CA VAL A 193 -4.99 -23.56 -6.58
C VAL A 193 -3.49 -23.35 -6.78
N PHE A 194 -3.05 -22.94 -7.96
CA PHE A 194 -1.64 -22.65 -8.24
C PHE A 194 -1.11 -21.50 -7.37
N LEU A 195 -1.82 -20.38 -7.31
CA LEU A 195 -1.45 -19.26 -6.46
C LEU A 195 -1.39 -19.65 -4.99
N LEU A 196 -2.43 -20.35 -4.51
CA LEU A 196 -2.49 -20.83 -3.13
C LEU A 196 -1.28 -21.73 -2.80
N PHE A 197 -0.96 -22.67 -3.69
CA PHE A 197 0.19 -23.55 -3.56
C PHE A 197 1.51 -22.78 -3.49
N CYS A 198 1.74 -21.86 -4.45
CA CYS A 198 2.96 -21.04 -4.48
C CYS A 198 3.10 -20.18 -3.23
N PHE A 199 2.02 -19.50 -2.78
CA PHE A 199 2.09 -18.66 -1.60
C PHE A 199 2.25 -19.45 -0.30
N VAL A 200 1.52 -20.54 -0.10
CA VAL A 200 1.63 -21.34 1.13
C VAL A 200 3.03 -21.95 1.25
N ILE A 201 3.52 -22.60 0.18
CA ILE A 201 4.84 -23.22 0.19
C ILE A 201 5.94 -22.15 0.19
N GLY A 202 5.80 -21.12 -0.63
CA GLY A 202 6.77 -20.03 -0.75
C GLY A 202 6.98 -19.29 0.56
N ILE A 203 5.91 -18.87 1.24
CA ILE A 203 5.98 -18.20 2.55
C ILE A 203 6.53 -19.14 3.65
N TYR A 204 6.32 -20.44 3.52
CA TYR A 204 6.86 -21.39 4.48
C TYR A 204 8.36 -21.66 4.27
N LEU A 205 8.79 -21.88 3.01
CA LEU A 205 10.16 -22.31 2.67
C LEU A 205 11.12 -21.13 2.50
N ILE A 206 10.76 -20.10 1.72
CA ILE A 206 11.71 -19.08 1.27
C ILE A 206 12.19 -18.18 2.40
N PRO A 207 11.32 -17.62 3.29
CA PRO A 207 11.83 -16.86 4.43
C PRO A 207 12.68 -17.69 5.37
N SER A 208 12.36 -18.98 5.55
CA SER A 208 13.14 -19.89 6.38
C SER A 208 14.52 -20.17 5.79
N PHE A 209 14.58 -20.36 4.45
CA PHE A 209 15.83 -20.53 3.70
C PHE A 209 16.72 -19.30 3.80
N LEU A 210 16.20 -18.11 3.49
CA LEU A 210 16.95 -16.85 3.54
C LEU A 210 17.45 -16.56 4.96
N LYS A 211 16.60 -16.79 5.98
CA LYS A 211 17.02 -16.64 7.38
C LYS A 211 18.19 -17.56 7.76
N LYS A 212 18.21 -18.81 7.27
CA LYS A 212 19.32 -19.75 7.52
C LYS A 212 20.57 -19.38 6.74
N ALA A 213 20.41 -18.88 5.52
CA ALA A 213 21.51 -18.48 4.64
C ALA A 213 22.10 -17.09 4.96
N ARG A 214 21.47 -16.30 5.82
CA ARG A 214 21.77 -14.88 6.07
C ARG A 214 23.23 -14.61 6.41
N THR A 215 23.93 -15.52 7.08
CA THR A 215 25.36 -15.39 7.42
C THR A 215 26.29 -15.46 6.20
N PHE A 216 25.80 -16.01 5.09
CA PHE A 216 26.56 -16.18 3.84
C PHE A 216 26.11 -15.22 2.73
N LEU A 217 25.01 -14.44 2.96
CA LEU A 217 24.45 -13.54 1.98
C LEU A 217 25.06 -12.14 2.13
N ASN A 218 25.86 -11.74 1.15
CA ASN A 218 26.21 -10.36 0.88
C ASN A 218 25.32 -9.79 -0.22
N ASP A 219 25.44 -8.51 -0.59
CA ASP A 219 24.61 -7.85 -1.60
C ASP A 219 24.63 -8.59 -2.95
N GLU A 220 25.80 -9.02 -3.39
CA GLU A 220 25.99 -9.76 -4.65
C GLU A 220 25.27 -11.11 -4.62
N THR A 221 25.53 -11.91 -3.59
CA THR A 221 24.90 -13.23 -3.47
C THR A 221 23.41 -13.14 -3.24
N LEU A 222 22.92 -12.14 -2.50
CA LEU A 222 21.50 -11.90 -2.28
C LEU A 222 20.79 -11.51 -3.59
N LEU A 223 21.43 -10.67 -4.42
CA LEU A 223 20.92 -10.33 -5.76
C LEU A 223 20.79 -11.59 -6.63
N ILE A 224 21.87 -12.38 -6.73
CA ILE A 224 21.90 -13.60 -7.55
C ILE A 224 20.84 -14.60 -7.09
N VAL A 225 20.74 -14.84 -5.78
CA VAL A 225 19.73 -15.74 -5.20
C VAL A 225 18.32 -15.24 -5.49
N SER A 226 18.05 -13.94 -5.32
CA SER A 226 16.73 -13.37 -5.57
C SER A 226 16.31 -13.46 -7.04
N LEU A 227 17.23 -13.17 -7.96
CA LEU A 227 16.99 -13.33 -9.40
C LEU A 227 16.86 -14.81 -9.79
N GLY A 228 17.65 -15.70 -9.21
CA GLY A 228 17.55 -17.13 -9.42
C GLY A 228 16.20 -17.69 -8.95
N LEU A 229 15.71 -17.26 -7.81
CA LEU A 229 14.37 -17.61 -7.29
C LEU A 229 13.26 -17.06 -8.22
N CYS A 230 13.41 -15.83 -8.71
CA CYS A 230 12.48 -15.22 -9.67
C CYS A 230 12.38 -16.08 -10.93
N LEU A 231 13.50 -16.33 -11.60
CA LEU A 231 13.53 -17.12 -12.84
C LEU A 231 13.11 -18.58 -12.61
N GLY A 232 13.43 -19.16 -11.47
CA GLY A 232 12.95 -20.48 -11.07
C GLY A 232 11.41 -20.54 -10.98
N MET A 233 10.78 -19.51 -10.40
CA MET A 233 9.32 -19.42 -10.33
C MET A 233 8.70 -19.16 -11.71
N VAL A 234 9.35 -18.37 -12.55
CA VAL A 234 8.95 -18.19 -13.96
C VAL A 234 8.88 -19.55 -14.70
N ILE A 235 9.91 -20.39 -14.54
CA ILE A 235 9.92 -21.73 -15.13
C ILE A 235 8.81 -22.61 -14.57
N ILE A 236 8.55 -22.56 -13.26
CA ILE A 236 7.47 -23.33 -12.63
C ILE A 236 6.11 -22.86 -13.15
N ALA A 237 5.87 -21.55 -13.22
CA ALA A 237 4.62 -20.99 -13.71
C ALA A 237 4.36 -21.36 -15.18
N THR A 238 5.35 -21.21 -16.06
CA THR A 238 5.23 -21.54 -17.48
C THR A 238 5.00 -23.04 -17.71
N LYS A 239 5.67 -23.92 -16.96
CA LYS A 239 5.39 -25.37 -17.00
C LYS A 239 3.99 -25.74 -16.48
N ALA A 240 3.44 -24.95 -15.56
CA ALA A 240 2.06 -25.12 -15.08
C ALA A 240 1.00 -24.57 -16.05
N GLY A 241 1.43 -23.96 -17.18
CA GLY A 241 0.56 -23.38 -18.21
C GLY A 241 0.11 -21.93 -17.89
N PHE A 242 0.88 -21.21 -17.08
CA PHE A 242 0.66 -19.79 -16.77
C PHE A 242 1.74 -18.90 -17.41
N SER A 243 1.51 -17.58 -17.40
CA SER A 243 2.45 -16.63 -17.97
C SER A 243 3.75 -16.51 -17.13
N SER A 244 4.87 -16.21 -17.81
CA SER A 244 6.15 -15.86 -17.17
C SER A 244 6.01 -14.68 -16.20
N ALA A 245 5.20 -13.71 -16.58
CA ALA A 245 4.85 -12.52 -15.82
C ALA A 245 4.27 -12.87 -14.44
N LEU A 246 3.32 -13.82 -14.38
CA LEU A 246 2.76 -14.31 -13.12
C LEU A 246 3.81 -14.91 -12.20
N GLY A 247 4.69 -15.77 -12.76
CA GLY A 247 5.75 -16.41 -11.98
C GLY A 247 6.66 -15.39 -11.32
N ALA A 248 7.10 -14.38 -12.07
CA ALA A 248 7.93 -13.28 -11.57
C ALA A 248 7.23 -12.50 -10.44
N PHE A 249 5.98 -12.10 -10.63
CA PHE A 249 5.21 -11.37 -9.62
C PHE A 249 5.00 -12.19 -8.34
N VAL A 250 4.63 -13.45 -8.46
CA VAL A 250 4.41 -14.33 -7.29
C VAL A 250 5.69 -14.47 -6.47
N MET A 251 6.84 -14.67 -7.11
CA MET A 251 8.11 -14.75 -6.37
C MET A 251 8.45 -13.42 -5.70
N GLY A 252 8.28 -12.29 -6.38
CA GLY A 252 8.46 -10.96 -5.79
C GLY A 252 7.58 -10.77 -4.55
N SER A 253 6.31 -11.13 -4.63
CA SER A 253 5.34 -11.03 -3.51
C SER A 253 5.69 -11.95 -2.33
N ILE A 254 6.28 -13.12 -2.58
CA ILE A 254 6.76 -14.01 -1.51
C ILE A 254 7.99 -13.39 -0.83
N LEU A 255 8.93 -12.86 -1.60
CA LEU A 255 10.12 -12.19 -1.07
C LEU A 255 9.78 -10.89 -0.32
N ALA A 256 8.70 -10.20 -0.69
CA ALA A 256 8.17 -9.01 0.00
C ALA A 256 7.81 -9.27 1.47
N GLU A 257 7.45 -10.50 1.82
CA GLU A 257 7.13 -10.87 3.21
C GLU A 257 8.35 -11.31 4.02
N THR A 258 9.56 -11.33 3.43
CA THR A 258 10.82 -11.68 4.11
C THR A 258 11.39 -10.51 4.90
N ILE A 259 12.27 -10.82 5.85
CA ILE A 259 12.96 -9.79 6.67
C ILE A 259 13.86 -8.90 5.80
N ASP A 260 14.47 -9.48 4.77
CA ASP A 260 15.43 -8.80 3.90
C ASP A 260 14.76 -8.11 2.69
N ALA A 261 13.41 -8.02 2.65
CA ALA A 261 12.63 -7.48 1.53
C ALA A 261 13.06 -6.06 1.10
N GLU A 262 13.26 -5.14 2.05
CA GLU A 262 13.71 -3.77 1.75
C GLU A 262 15.12 -3.73 1.16
N HIS A 263 15.98 -4.61 1.64
CA HIS A 263 17.33 -4.74 1.13
C HIS A 263 17.33 -5.34 -0.29
N ILE A 264 16.53 -6.39 -0.51
CA ILE A 264 16.32 -6.99 -1.83
C ILE A 264 15.75 -5.96 -2.82
N GLU A 265 14.75 -5.18 -2.41
CA GLU A 265 14.16 -4.11 -3.22
C GLU A 265 15.23 -3.08 -3.64
N HIS A 266 16.08 -2.67 -2.70
CA HIS A 266 17.15 -1.70 -2.96
C HIS A 266 18.18 -2.21 -3.97
N ILE A 267 18.66 -3.45 -3.82
CA ILE A 267 19.68 -4.03 -4.73
C ILE A 267 19.10 -4.41 -6.11
N ILE A 268 17.80 -4.71 -6.20
CA ILE A 268 17.12 -5.04 -7.47
C ILE A 268 16.70 -3.77 -8.23
N LYS A 269 16.56 -2.63 -7.57
CA LYS A 269 16.12 -1.38 -8.21
C LYS A 269 16.92 -1.01 -9.46
N PRO A 270 18.27 -1.04 -9.49
CA PRO A 270 19.03 -0.76 -10.71
C PRO A 270 18.73 -1.75 -11.85
N VAL A 271 18.52 -3.03 -11.52
CA VAL A 271 18.15 -4.08 -12.50
C VAL A 271 16.77 -3.80 -13.09
N LYS A 272 15.79 -3.49 -12.24
CA LYS A 272 14.44 -3.07 -12.65
C LYS A 272 14.49 -1.86 -13.56
N ASP A 273 15.25 -0.81 -13.18
CA ASP A 273 15.33 0.42 -13.96
C ASP A 273 15.95 0.20 -15.33
N LEU A 274 17.02 -0.63 -15.42
CA LEU A 274 17.67 -1.02 -16.67
C LEU A 274 16.71 -1.80 -17.59
N PHE A 275 16.15 -2.89 -17.07
CA PHE A 275 15.28 -3.76 -17.87
C PHE A 275 13.92 -3.12 -18.14
N GLY A 276 13.46 -2.22 -17.27
CA GLY A 276 12.30 -1.37 -17.52
C GLY A 276 12.53 -0.43 -18.70
N ALA A 277 13.70 0.21 -18.77
CA ALA A 277 14.06 1.04 -19.90
C ALA A 277 14.10 0.21 -21.21
N ILE A 278 14.73 -0.97 -21.17
CA ILE A 278 14.78 -1.91 -22.31
C ILE A 278 13.36 -2.28 -22.77
N PHE A 279 12.48 -2.63 -21.82
CA PHE A 279 11.08 -2.95 -22.10
C PHE A 279 10.36 -1.79 -22.81
N PHE A 280 10.37 -0.59 -22.24
CA PHE A 280 9.64 0.53 -22.82
C PHE A 280 10.22 0.99 -24.18
N VAL A 281 11.52 0.89 -24.38
CA VAL A 281 12.13 1.13 -25.70
C VAL A 281 11.71 0.05 -26.68
N SER A 282 11.76 -1.22 -26.31
CA SER A 282 11.30 -2.32 -27.18
C SER A 282 9.81 -2.16 -27.53
N VAL A 283 9.00 -1.73 -26.57
CA VAL A 283 7.60 -1.34 -26.77
C VAL A 283 7.48 -0.26 -27.82
N GLY A 284 8.28 0.81 -27.71
CA GLY A 284 8.31 1.92 -28.67
C GLY A 284 8.71 1.48 -30.08
N MET A 285 9.65 0.52 -30.21
CA MET A 285 10.10 -0.02 -31.50
C MET A 285 9.00 -0.79 -32.26
N LEU A 286 8.04 -1.35 -31.54
CA LEU A 286 6.90 -2.06 -32.12
C LEU A 286 5.79 -1.11 -32.66
N ILE A 287 5.92 0.18 -32.43
CA ILE A 287 4.95 1.18 -32.91
C ILE A 287 5.21 1.50 -34.38
N ASP A 288 4.18 1.31 -35.21
CA ASP A 288 4.18 1.78 -36.58
C ASP A 288 3.46 3.13 -36.68
N PRO A 289 4.16 4.23 -37.06
CA PRO A 289 3.55 5.55 -37.24
C PRO A 289 2.43 5.60 -38.29
N ALA A 290 2.47 4.73 -39.29
CA ALA A 290 1.42 4.67 -40.33
C ALA A 290 0.10 4.19 -39.70
N LEU A 291 0.14 3.21 -38.79
CA LEU A 291 -1.04 2.74 -38.06
C LEU A 291 -1.63 3.84 -37.17
N LEU A 292 -0.80 4.69 -36.56
CA LEU A 292 -1.31 5.80 -35.74
C LEU A 292 -2.13 6.81 -36.57
N TRP A 293 -1.72 7.05 -37.82
CA TRP A 293 -2.46 7.94 -38.70
C TRP A 293 -3.76 7.30 -39.21
N GLU A 294 -3.73 6.02 -39.51
CA GLU A 294 -4.91 5.24 -39.95
C GLU A 294 -5.98 5.19 -38.82
N TYR A 295 -5.54 4.91 -37.58
CA TYR A 295 -6.45 4.76 -36.43
C TYR A 295 -6.63 6.06 -35.61
N LYS A 296 -6.39 7.25 -36.19
CA LYS A 296 -6.55 8.56 -35.50
C LYS A 296 -7.92 8.77 -34.85
N ILE A 297 -9.02 8.29 -35.51
CA ILE A 297 -10.38 8.43 -34.98
C ILE A 297 -10.60 7.49 -33.78
N PRO A 298 -10.29 6.17 -33.85
CA PRO A 298 -10.29 5.30 -32.67
C PRO A 298 -9.44 5.82 -31.52
N ILE A 299 -8.25 6.36 -31.76
CA ILE A 299 -7.39 6.95 -30.72
C ILE A 299 -8.09 8.12 -30.02
N LEU A 300 -8.74 9.02 -30.78
CA LEU A 300 -9.47 10.13 -30.22
C LEU A 300 -10.66 9.67 -29.38
N ILE A 301 -11.46 8.74 -29.92
CA ILE A 301 -12.61 8.15 -29.20
C ILE A 301 -12.17 7.51 -27.90
N LEU A 302 -11.14 6.65 -27.94
CA LEU A 302 -10.64 5.95 -26.77
C LEU A 302 -10.03 6.91 -25.74
N THR A 303 -9.36 7.98 -26.17
CA THR A 303 -8.87 9.02 -25.26
C THR A 303 -10.01 9.68 -24.50
N LEU A 304 -11.08 10.05 -25.19
CA LEU A 304 -12.28 10.62 -24.55
C LEU A 304 -12.99 9.63 -23.62
N VAL A 305 -13.13 8.38 -24.07
CA VAL A 305 -13.72 7.28 -23.30
C VAL A 305 -12.93 7.03 -22.00
N VAL A 306 -11.59 7.01 -22.07
CA VAL A 306 -10.75 6.83 -20.90
C VAL A 306 -10.91 8.01 -19.95
N MET A 307 -10.75 9.23 -20.42
CA MET A 307 -10.81 10.41 -19.55
C MET A 307 -12.18 10.53 -18.90
N ALA A 308 -13.27 10.41 -19.66
CA ALA A 308 -14.62 10.49 -19.12
C ALA A 308 -14.98 9.29 -18.22
N GLY A 309 -14.62 8.09 -18.65
CA GLY A 309 -14.92 6.85 -17.93
C GLY A 309 -14.18 6.78 -16.58
N GLN A 310 -12.89 7.10 -16.57
CA GLN A 310 -12.10 7.14 -15.33
C GLN A 310 -12.66 8.18 -14.34
N ILE A 311 -12.97 9.40 -14.81
CA ILE A 311 -13.58 10.44 -13.96
C ILE A 311 -14.91 9.93 -13.39
N LEU A 312 -15.75 9.33 -14.22
CA LEU A 312 -17.08 8.85 -13.82
C LEU A 312 -16.98 7.71 -12.78
N PHE A 313 -16.26 6.63 -13.13
CA PHE A 313 -16.23 5.42 -12.29
C PHE A 313 -15.40 5.63 -11.03
N ALA A 314 -14.31 6.39 -11.08
CA ALA A 314 -13.53 6.70 -9.89
C ALA A 314 -14.31 7.63 -8.94
N SER A 315 -14.96 8.68 -9.44
CA SER A 315 -15.80 9.54 -8.60
C SER A 315 -16.95 8.75 -7.99
N PHE A 316 -17.63 7.91 -8.79
CA PHE A 316 -18.73 7.08 -8.32
C PHE A 316 -18.28 6.06 -7.26
N GLY A 317 -17.16 5.37 -7.48
CA GLY A 317 -16.62 4.40 -6.53
C GLY A 317 -16.21 5.02 -5.18
N VAL A 318 -15.61 6.21 -5.22
CA VAL A 318 -15.24 6.97 -4.02
C VAL A 318 -16.51 7.47 -3.29
N LEU A 319 -17.55 7.90 -4.01
CA LEU A 319 -18.86 8.24 -3.43
C LEU A 319 -19.53 7.03 -2.78
N LEU A 320 -19.55 5.87 -3.47
CA LEU A 320 -20.11 4.63 -2.92
C LEU A 320 -19.43 4.21 -1.61
N SER A 321 -18.16 4.53 -1.44
CA SER A 321 -17.43 4.24 -0.20
C SER A 321 -17.75 5.19 0.95
N GLY A 322 -18.64 6.18 0.76
CA GLY A 322 -19.05 7.14 1.77
C GLY A 322 -18.11 8.34 1.93
N GLN A 323 -17.28 8.67 0.93
CA GLN A 323 -16.47 9.89 0.97
C GLN A 323 -17.28 11.10 0.48
N PRO A 324 -16.93 12.33 0.91
CA PRO A 324 -17.56 13.56 0.45
C PRO A 324 -17.43 13.75 -1.07
N VAL A 325 -18.44 14.39 -1.68
CA VAL A 325 -18.52 14.67 -3.13
C VAL A 325 -17.25 15.36 -3.65
N LYS A 326 -16.72 16.33 -2.90
CA LYS A 326 -15.47 17.03 -3.25
C LYS A 326 -14.29 16.08 -3.39
N ILE A 327 -14.10 15.17 -2.43
CA ILE A 327 -13.02 14.16 -2.47
C ILE A 327 -13.24 13.21 -3.64
N ALA A 328 -14.47 12.81 -3.91
CA ALA A 328 -14.82 11.92 -5.01
C ALA A 328 -14.49 12.54 -6.37
N ILE A 329 -14.87 13.77 -6.62
CA ILE A 329 -14.56 14.48 -7.88
C ILE A 329 -13.05 14.68 -8.02
N GLN A 330 -12.37 15.13 -6.97
CA GLN A 330 -10.91 15.32 -7.00
C GLN A 330 -10.17 14.01 -7.29
N SER A 331 -10.61 12.90 -6.72
CA SER A 331 -10.04 11.58 -6.97
C SER A 331 -10.28 11.13 -8.42
N GLY A 332 -11.50 11.30 -8.96
CA GLY A 332 -11.83 10.94 -10.34
C GLY A 332 -11.01 11.70 -11.37
N PHE A 333 -10.91 13.01 -11.23
CA PHE A 333 -10.10 13.83 -12.14
C PHE A 333 -8.60 13.52 -12.06
N SER A 334 -8.12 13.02 -10.92
CA SER A 334 -6.72 12.63 -10.75
C SER A 334 -6.38 11.30 -11.40
N LEU A 335 -7.35 10.39 -11.55
CA LEU A 335 -7.17 9.05 -12.12
C LEU A 335 -7.43 8.99 -13.64
N ALA A 336 -7.72 10.11 -14.30
CA ALA A 336 -8.17 10.21 -15.70
C ALA A 336 -7.05 9.95 -16.73
N GLN A 337 -6.33 8.83 -16.64
CA GLN A 337 -5.24 8.45 -17.54
C GLN A 337 -5.01 6.93 -17.55
N ILE A 338 -4.28 6.42 -18.57
CA ILE A 338 -3.87 5.02 -18.68
C ILE A 338 -2.46 4.85 -18.11
N GLY A 339 -2.25 3.77 -17.33
CA GLY A 339 -0.98 3.41 -16.73
C GLY A 339 -0.11 2.49 -17.58
N GLU A 340 1.09 2.24 -17.05
CA GLU A 340 2.09 1.34 -17.67
C GLU A 340 1.62 -0.12 -17.77
N PHE A 341 0.71 -0.57 -16.93
CA PHE A 341 0.14 -1.92 -17.02
C PHE A 341 -0.62 -2.18 -18.32
N ALA A 342 -1.18 -1.13 -18.94
CA ALA A 342 -1.82 -1.26 -20.23
C ALA A 342 -0.85 -1.78 -21.31
N PHE A 343 0.42 -1.36 -21.28
CA PHE A 343 1.44 -1.81 -22.20
C PHE A 343 1.82 -3.27 -21.95
N ILE A 344 1.87 -3.68 -20.69
CA ILE A 344 2.16 -5.06 -20.29
C ILE A 344 1.02 -5.98 -20.72
N ILE A 345 -0.24 -5.58 -20.53
CA ILE A 345 -1.42 -6.31 -20.98
C ILE A 345 -1.45 -6.39 -22.53
N ALA A 346 -1.08 -5.31 -23.21
CA ALA A 346 -1.01 -5.27 -24.67
C ALA A 346 0.09 -6.20 -25.20
N SER A 347 1.28 -6.17 -24.60
CA SER A 347 2.39 -7.08 -24.92
C SER A 347 2.00 -8.55 -24.66
N LEU A 348 1.30 -8.81 -23.55
CA LEU A 348 0.79 -10.15 -23.25
C LEU A 348 -0.19 -10.65 -24.32
N GLY A 349 -1.12 -9.80 -24.78
CA GLY A 349 -2.06 -10.15 -25.84
C GLY A 349 -1.39 -10.49 -27.16
N LEU A 350 -0.33 -9.74 -27.51
CA LEU A 350 0.50 -10.02 -28.69
C LEU A 350 1.31 -11.30 -28.55
N SER A 351 1.95 -11.54 -27.40
CA SER A 351 2.76 -12.73 -27.15
C SER A 351 1.95 -14.02 -27.14
N LEU A 352 0.66 -13.92 -26.77
CA LEU A 352 -0.29 -15.04 -26.81
C LEU A 352 -1.00 -15.19 -28.17
N GLU A 353 -0.71 -14.31 -29.13
CA GLU A 353 -1.31 -14.29 -30.47
C GLU A 353 -2.85 -14.23 -30.47
N VAL A 354 -3.44 -13.55 -29.47
CA VAL A 354 -4.90 -13.41 -29.30
C VAL A 354 -5.41 -11.99 -29.55
N THR A 355 -4.51 -11.04 -29.70
CA THR A 355 -4.83 -9.65 -30.08
C THR A 355 -4.14 -9.29 -31.40
N ASP A 356 -4.82 -8.46 -32.18
CA ASP A 356 -4.28 -7.97 -33.43
C ASP A 356 -3.19 -6.90 -33.20
N ASN A 357 -2.27 -6.77 -34.15
CA ASN A 357 -1.11 -5.89 -34.09
C ASN A 357 -1.46 -4.39 -33.99
N PHE A 358 -2.66 -3.98 -34.42
CA PHE A 358 -3.08 -2.58 -34.39
C PHE A 358 -3.41 -2.09 -32.96
N LEU A 359 -3.85 -2.99 -32.07
CA LEU A 359 -4.35 -2.63 -30.74
C LEU A 359 -3.25 -2.01 -29.86
N TYR A 360 -2.06 -2.57 -29.94
CA TYR A 360 -0.93 -2.15 -29.14
C TYR A 360 -0.50 -0.67 -29.42
N PRO A 361 -0.21 -0.24 -30.68
CA PRO A 361 0.11 1.15 -30.99
C PRO A 361 -1.00 2.14 -30.59
N ILE A 362 -2.27 1.76 -30.74
CA ILE A 362 -3.41 2.60 -30.37
C ILE A 362 -3.40 2.88 -28.86
N VAL A 363 -3.26 1.85 -28.03
CA VAL A 363 -3.28 2.00 -26.56
C VAL A 363 -2.08 2.83 -26.08
N VAL A 364 -0.90 2.64 -26.70
CA VAL A 364 0.27 3.46 -26.42
C VAL A 364 -0.01 4.94 -26.75
N ALA A 365 -0.59 5.24 -27.90
CA ALA A 365 -0.94 6.60 -28.29
C ALA A 365 -1.95 7.23 -27.33
N VAL A 366 -3.01 6.50 -26.95
CA VAL A 366 -4.02 6.96 -25.98
C VAL A 366 -3.35 7.24 -24.61
N SER A 367 -2.45 6.38 -24.16
CA SER A 367 -1.72 6.58 -22.91
C SER A 367 -0.83 7.82 -22.93
N VAL A 368 -0.10 8.05 -24.01
CA VAL A 368 0.73 9.26 -24.17
C VAL A 368 -0.13 10.52 -24.11
N VAL A 369 -1.25 10.55 -24.82
CA VAL A 369 -2.16 11.70 -24.84
C VAL A 369 -2.79 11.93 -23.47
N THR A 370 -3.32 10.87 -22.82
CA THR A 370 -3.93 11.00 -21.49
C THR A 370 -2.92 11.41 -20.42
N THR A 371 -1.68 10.91 -20.49
CA THR A 371 -0.58 11.33 -19.61
C THR A 371 -0.27 12.82 -19.76
N PHE A 372 -0.22 13.34 -20.99
CA PHE A 372 -0.01 14.76 -21.23
C PHE A 372 -1.12 15.61 -20.60
N PHE A 373 -2.37 15.16 -20.67
CA PHE A 373 -3.50 15.88 -20.08
C PHE A 373 -3.62 15.75 -18.57
N THR A 374 -2.96 14.80 -17.91
CA THR A 374 -3.09 14.53 -16.46
C THR A 374 -2.96 15.78 -15.58
N PRO A 375 -1.93 16.65 -15.69
CA PRO A 375 -1.83 17.84 -14.86
C PRO A 375 -2.99 18.84 -15.05
N TYR A 376 -3.52 18.91 -16.26
CA TYR A 376 -4.66 19.77 -16.58
C TYR A 376 -5.95 19.21 -15.97
N MET A 377 -6.14 17.89 -16.02
CA MET A 377 -7.27 17.21 -15.39
C MET A 377 -7.28 17.43 -13.89
N ILE A 378 -6.15 17.24 -13.21
CA ILE A 378 -6.04 17.48 -11.77
C ILE A 378 -6.42 18.92 -11.42
N ARG A 379 -6.00 19.91 -12.21
CA ARG A 379 -6.37 21.33 -12.01
C ARG A 379 -7.85 21.58 -12.26
N MET A 380 -8.46 20.88 -13.22
CA MET A 380 -9.89 21.01 -13.54
C MET A 380 -10.79 20.42 -12.45
N ALA A 381 -10.27 19.63 -11.51
CA ALA A 381 -11.06 19.07 -10.41
C ALA A 381 -11.70 20.17 -9.54
N GLU A 382 -11.03 21.28 -9.30
CA GLU A 382 -11.58 22.36 -8.45
C GLU A 382 -12.69 23.16 -9.12
N PRO A 383 -12.56 23.62 -10.40
CA PRO A 383 -13.72 24.13 -11.15
C PRO A 383 -14.89 23.15 -11.26
N ALA A 384 -14.61 21.84 -11.45
CA ALA A 384 -15.64 20.81 -11.52
C ALA A 384 -16.38 20.65 -10.19
N CYS A 385 -15.70 20.73 -9.04
CA CYS A 385 -16.34 20.76 -7.73
C CYS A 385 -17.31 21.94 -7.58
N ARG A 386 -16.87 23.16 -8.00
CA ARG A 386 -17.75 24.36 -7.97
C ARG A 386 -18.95 24.24 -8.90
N ALA A 387 -18.77 23.66 -10.08
CA ALA A 387 -19.86 23.38 -10.99
C ALA A 387 -20.85 22.34 -10.42
N ALA A 388 -20.33 21.29 -9.77
CA ALA A 388 -21.16 20.27 -9.11
C ALA A 388 -22.02 20.87 -7.98
N ASP A 389 -21.47 21.79 -7.20
CA ASP A 389 -22.22 22.50 -6.12
C ASP A 389 -23.38 23.34 -6.68
N GLN A 390 -23.28 23.82 -7.95
CA GLN A 390 -24.33 24.61 -8.61
C GLN A 390 -25.37 23.73 -9.33
N VAL A 391 -24.94 22.61 -9.92
CA VAL A 391 -25.79 21.74 -10.77
C VAL A 391 -26.53 20.70 -9.91
N ILE A 392 -25.92 20.17 -8.84
CA ILE A 392 -26.54 19.15 -8.01
C ILE A 392 -27.65 19.79 -7.15
N PRO A 393 -28.91 19.31 -7.21
CA PRO A 393 -29.98 19.82 -6.38
C PRO A 393 -29.64 19.75 -4.88
N LYS A 394 -29.96 20.77 -4.11
CA LYS A 394 -29.68 20.86 -2.67
C LYS A 394 -30.21 19.67 -1.86
N SER A 395 -31.30 19.03 -2.30
CA SER A 395 -31.82 17.82 -1.67
C SER A 395 -30.92 16.61 -1.84
N TRP A 396 -30.31 16.44 -3.03
CA TRP A 396 -29.34 15.38 -3.32
C TRP A 396 -28.01 15.63 -2.61
N MET A 397 -27.55 16.87 -2.55
CA MET A 397 -26.37 17.24 -1.80
C MET A 397 -26.51 16.89 -0.31
N LYS A 398 -27.64 17.26 0.32
CA LYS A 398 -27.93 16.87 1.71
C LYS A 398 -28.03 15.36 1.92
N PHE A 399 -28.54 14.61 0.94
CA PHE A 399 -28.56 13.15 0.99
C PHE A 399 -27.13 12.57 0.96
N LEU A 400 -26.29 13.05 0.04
CA LEU A 400 -24.89 12.62 -0.09
C LEU A 400 -24.04 13.00 1.13
N GLU A 401 -24.27 14.17 1.71
CA GLU A 401 -23.63 14.59 2.96
C GLU A 401 -24.04 13.71 4.15
N ARG A 402 -25.32 13.36 4.26
CA ARG A 402 -25.80 12.41 5.28
C ARG A 402 -25.24 11.01 5.08
N TYR A 403 -25.13 10.56 3.84
CA TYR A 403 -24.52 9.29 3.51
C TYR A 403 -23.04 9.26 3.90
N SER A 404 -22.28 10.32 3.60
CA SER A 404 -20.88 10.42 3.93
C SER A 404 -20.63 10.59 5.45
N SER A 405 -21.48 11.33 6.16
CA SER A 405 -21.38 11.47 7.62
C SER A 405 -21.85 10.21 8.38
N GLY A 406 -22.83 9.47 7.85
CA GLY A 406 -23.26 8.20 8.42
C GLY A 406 -22.22 7.08 8.33
N SER A 407 -21.39 7.09 7.30
CA SER A 407 -20.29 6.14 7.12
C SER A 407 -19.17 6.32 8.17
N ASN A 408 -18.95 7.51 8.68
CA ASN A 408 -17.96 7.79 9.71
C ASN A 408 -18.40 7.36 11.14
N THR A 409 -19.71 7.18 11.38
CA THR A 409 -20.24 6.78 12.70
C THR A 409 -20.26 5.27 12.95
N ILE A 410 -20.01 4.42 11.94
CA ILE A 410 -20.05 2.95 12.06
C ILE A 410 -18.68 2.36 12.45
N HIS A 411 -17.76 3.13 12.96
CA HIS A 411 -16.44 2.63 13.41
C HIS A 411 -16.35 2.24 14.88
N GLN A 412 -17.47 1.94 15.54
CA GLN A 412 -17.40 1.07 16.71
C GLN A 412 -17.11 -0.35 16.21
N LYS A 413 -15.86 -0.80 16.40
CA LYS A 413 -15.42 -2.19 16.15
C LYS A 413 -16.29 -3.11 17.02
N SER A 414 -17.43 -3.54 16.48
CA SER A 414 -18.35 -4.41 17.20
C SER A 414 -17.64 -5.75 17.51
N ALA A 415 -17.99 -6.39 18.61
CA ALA A 415 -17.49 -7.73 18.98
C ALA A 415 -17.66 -8.73 17.81
N TRP A 416 -18.67 -8.51 16.92
CA TRP A 416 -18.87 -9.23 15.67
C TRP A 416 -17.71 -9.08 14.69
N ASN A 417 -17.21 -7.86 14.45
CA ASN A 417 -16.09 -7.65 13.53
C ASN A 417 -14.82 -8.31 14.00
N LYS A 418 -14.53 -8.26 15.31
CA LYS A 418 -13.37 -8.93 15.91
C LYS A 418 -13.48 -10.45 15.77
N LEU A 419 -14.67 -11.01 16.07
CA LEU A 419 -14.94 -12.44 15.97
C LEU A 419 -14.85 -12.94 14.52
N LEU A 420 -15.50 -12.25 13.56
CA LEU A 420 -15.50 -12.61 12.15
C LEU A 420 -14.09 -12.52 11.55
N LYS A 421 -13.34 -11.45 11.82
CA LYS A 421 -11.96 -11.28 11.33
C LYS A 421 -11.03 -12.39 11.83
N ALA A 422 -11.17 -12.78 13.10
CA ALA A 422 -10.40 -13.88 13.68
C ALA A 422 -10.82 -15.25 13.09
N LEU A 423 -12.13 -15.48 12.90
CA LEU A 423 -12.63 -16.70 12.28
C LEU A 423 -12.20 -16.84 10.83
N VAL A 424 -12.37 -15.79 10.01
CA VAL A 424 -11.94 -15.79 8.60
C VAL A 424 -10.44 -16.08 8.50
N ARG A 425 -9.63 -15.46 9.35
CA ARG A 425 -8.19 -15.72 9.39
C ARG A 425 -7.85 -17.16 9.69
N ILE A 426 -8.46 -17.74 10.74
CA ILE A 426 -8.20 -19.13 11.14
C ILE A 426 -8.72 -20.11 10.08
N VAL A 427 -10.00 -20.00 9.74
CA VAL A 427 -10.64 -20.92 8.78
C VAL A 427 -9.95 -20.81 7.42
N GLY A 428 -9.69 -19.59 6.93
CA GLY A 428 -9.01 -19.36 5.66
C GLY A 428 -7.62 -19.99 5.60
N THR A 429 -6.78 -19.74 6.62
CA THR A 429 -5.41 -20.28 6.66
C THR A 429 -5.39 -21.81 6.69
N TYR A 430 -6.17 -22.43 7.57
CA TYR A 430 -6.17 -23.89 7.66
C TYR A 430 -6.84 -24.57 6.46
N THR A 431 -7.87 -23.96 5.87
CA THR A 431 -8.47 -24.44 4.61
C THR A 431 -7.46 -24.38 3.46
N ALA A 432 -6.73 -23.27 3.34
CA ALA A 432 -5.71 -23.08 2.33
C ALA A 432 -4.61 -24.16 2.42
N VAL A 433 -4.07 -24.37 3.62
CA VAL A 433 -3.05 -25.41 3.86
C VAL A 433 -3.59 -26.81 3.55
N THR A 434 -4.85 -27.10 3.95
CA THR A 434 -5.48 -28.41 3.70
C THR A 434 -5.65 -28.66 2.19
N LEU A 435 -6.11 -27.67 1.42
CA LEU A 435 -6.26 -27.79 -0.03
C LEU A 435 -4.93 -28.05 -0.72
N VAL A 436 -3.85 -27.37 -0.31
CA VAL A 436 -2.51 -27.60 -0.82
C VAL A 436 -2.03 -29.02 -0.53
N LEU A 437 -2.21 -29.52 0.69
CA LEU A 437 -1.85 -30.88 1.07
C LEU A 437 -2.62 -31.90 0.26
N ILE A 438 -3.94 -31.72 0.08
CA ILE A 438 -4.77 -32.60 -0.76
C ILE A 438 -4.29 -32.58 -2.20
N PHE A 439 -3.97 -31.41 -2.76
CA PHE A 439 -3.48 -31.29 -4.14
C PHE A 439 -2.15 -32.04 -4.34
N ILE A 440 -1.16 -31.79 -3.46
CA ILE A 440 0.14 -32.48 -3.52
C ILE A 440 -0.06 -34.00 -3.46
N TRP A 441 -0.91 -34.44 -2.53
CA TRP A 441 -1.17 -35.86 -2.34
C TRP A 441 -1.77 -36.51 -3.59
N LEU A 442 -2.83 -35.92 -4.12
CA LEU A 442 -3.55 -36.47 -5.26
C LEU A 442 -2.72 -36.44 -6.56
N GLN A 443 -1.84 -35.44 -6.72
CA GLN A 443 -1.06 -35.27 -7.95
C GLN A 443 0.24 -36.10 -7.96
N PHE A 444 0.88 -36.26 -6.81
CA PHE A 444 2.22 -36.87 -6.76
C PHE A 444 2.24 -38.18 -5.96
N ILE A 445 1.61 -38.22 -4.79
CA ILE A 445 1.74 -39.35 -3.84
C ILE A 445 0.73 -40.46 -4.18
N ALA A 446 -0.53 -40.13 -4.44
CA ALA A 446 -1.56 -41.11 -4.72
C ALA A 446 -1.27 -41.92 -6.00
N PRO A 447 -0.82 -41.33 -7.14
CA PRO A 447 -0.44 -42.11 -8.33
C PRO A 447 0.72 -43.08 -8.04
N PHE A 448 1.71 -42.66 -7.23
CA PHE A 448 2.83 -43.51 -6.83
C PHE A 448 2.35 -44.75 -6.03
N ILE A 449 1.48 -44.53 -5.03
CA ILE A 449 0.89 -45.59 -4.20
C ILE A 449 0.04 -46.54 -5.07
N MET A 450 -0.76 -45.99 -6.00
CA MET A 450 -1.62 -46.78 -6.89
C MET A 450 -0.83 -47.59 -7.94
N LYS A 451 0.39 -47.13 -8.30
CA LYS A 451 1.28 -47.88 -9.17
C LYS A 451 1.84 -49.14 -8.51
N GLU A 452 2.23 -49.01 -7.22
CA GLU A 452 2.75 -50.13 -6.42
C GLU A 452 1.65 -51.08 -5.91
N LEU A 453 0.47 -50.55 -5.60
CA LEU A 453 -0.67 -51.29 -5.07
C LEU A 453 -1.93 -51.01 -5.91
N PRO A 454 -2.13 -51.71 -7.03
CA PRO A 454 -3.27 -51.45 -7.91
C PRO A 454 -4.61 -51.85 -7.28
N GLY A 455 -5.66 -51.08 -7.59
CA GLY A 455 -7.04 -51.34 -7.19
C GLY A 455 -7.46 -50.72 -5.87
N ILE A 456 -8.56 -51.21 -5.27
CA ILE A 456 -9.23 -50.64 -4.10
C ILE A 456 -8.31 -50.60 -2.88
N ARG A 457 -7.34 -51.52 -2.76
CA ARG A 457 -6.40 -51.53 -1.62
C ARG A 457 -5.47 -50.34 -1.61
N GLY A 458 -4.89 -49.98 -2.76
CA GLY A 458 -4.04 -48.80 -2.90
C GLY A 458 -4.81 -47.51 -2.70
N ALA A 459 -6.03 -47.40 -3.25
CA ALA A 459 -6.91 -46.27 -3.05
C ALA A 459 -7.30 -46.09 -1.55
N GLY A 460 -7.60 -47.17 -0.87
CA GLY A 460 -7.93 -47.18 0.55
C GLY A 460 -6.77 -46.76 1.46
N ILE A 461 -5.56 -47.28 1.19
CA ILE A 461 -4.34 -46.88 1.92
C ILE A 461 -4.03 -45.42 1.70
N SER A 462 -4.06 -44.97 0.45
CA SER A 462 -3.84 -43.56 0.07
C SER A 462 -4.84 -42.64 0.77
N LEU A 463 -6.12 -43.02 0.83
CA LEU A 463 -7.15 -42.25 1.52
C LEU A 463 -6.89 -42.15 3.04
N VAL A 464 -6.56 -43.24 3.69
CA VAL A 464 -6.27 -43.23 5.13
C VAL A 464 -5.08 -42.36 5.46
N LEU A 465 -4.01 -42.42 4.67
CA LEU A 465 -2.81 -41.64 4.88
C LEU A 465 -3.06 -40.14 4.68
N ILE A 466 -3.80 -39.72 3.63
CA ILE A 466 -4.14 -38.31 3.43
C ILE A 466 -5.05 -37.78 4.54
N LEU A 467 -6.03 -38.56 4.99
CA LEU A 467 -6.91 -38.18 6.11
C LEU A 467 -6.14 -37.99 7.41
N LEU A 468 -5.16 -38.84 7.70
CA LEU A 468 -4.26 -38.68 8.84
C LEU A 468 -3.42 -37.42 8.72
N LEU A 469 -2.93 -37.09 7.52
CA LEU A 469 -2.13 -35.90 7.26
C LEU A 469 -2.93 -34.61 7.45
N ILE A 470 -4.17 -34.54 6.95
CA ILE A 470 -5.02 -33.34 7.05
C ILE A 470 -5.77 -33.24 8.39
N ALA A 471 -5.82 -34.30 9.19
CA ALA A 471 -6.55 -34.35 10.48
C ALA A 471 -6.23 -33.18 11.43
N PRO A 472 -4.96 -32.77 11.65
CA PRO A 472 -4.67 -31.64 12.53
C PRO A 472 -5.25 -30.32 12.01
N MET A 473 -5.33 -30.13 10.68
CA MET A 473 -5.88 -28.94 10.06
C MET A 473 -7.41 -28.91 10.19
N LEU A 474 -8.09 -30.01 9.89
CA LEU A 474 -9.53 -30.14 10.05
C LEU A 474 -9.96 -29.88 11.49
N ARG A 475 -9.21 -30.41 12.46
CA ARG A 475 -9.45 -30.10 13.87
C ARG A 475 -9.30 -28.62 14.19
N ALA A 476 -8.28 -27.97 13.66
CA ALA A 476 -8.08 -26.53 13.87
C ALA A 476 -9.23 -25.70 13.28
N ILE A 477 -9.73 -26.05 12.09
CA ILE A 477 -10.91 -25.42 11.48
C ILE A 477 -12.11 -25.55 12.40
N MET A 478 -12.37 -26.74 12.99
CA MET A 478 -13.57 -26.98 13.80
C MET A 478 -13.49 -26.44 15.22
N MET A 479 -12.38 -26.72 15.93
CA MET A 479 -12.33 -26.63 17.40
C MET A 479 -11.46 -25.47 17.93
N LYS A 480 -10.72 -24.73 17.08
CA LYS A 480 -9.87 -23.66 17.58
C LYS A 480 -10.73 -22.50 18.09
N LYS A 481 -10.66 -22.26 19.40
CA LYS A 481 -11.32 -21.16 20.09
C LYS A 481 -10.38 -19.95 20.09
N ASN A 482 -10.61 -18.99 19.21
CA ASN A 482 -10.03 -17.66 19.31
C ASN A 482 -11.17 -16.69 19.65
N HIS A 483 -10.88 -15.72 20.49
CA HIS A 483 -11.88 -14.74 20.93
C HIS A 483 -13.12 -15.38 21.63
N SER A 484 -12.85 -16.29 22.56
CA SER A 484 -13.91 -16.94 23.36
C SER A 484 -14.69 -15.93 24.23
N ALA A 485 -14.07 -14.81 24.60
CA ALA A 485 -14.72 -13.75 25.35
C ALA A 485 -15.75 -13.02 24.50
N GLU A 486 -15.40 -12.62 23.28
CA GLU A 486 -16.31 -11.97 22.33
C GLU A 486 -17.44 -12.91 21.91
N PHE A 487 -17.15 -14.21 21.71
CA PHE A 487 -18.17 -15.21 21.43
C PHE A 487 -19.17 -15.37 22.59
N GLN A 488 -18.67 -15.43 23.84
CA GLN A 488 -19.53 -15.50 25.02
C GLN A 488 -20.35 -14.22 25.20
N GLN A 489 -19.75 -13.04 24.99
CA GLN A 489 -20.42 -11.76 25.05
C GLN A 489 -21.58 -11.71 24.06
N LEU A 490 -21.34 -12.06 22.79
CA LEU A 490 -22.38 -12.08 21.74
C LEU A 490 -23.46 -13.14 22.00
N TRP A 491 -23.10 -14.26 22.63
CA TRP A 491 -24.04 -15.31 22.99
C TRP A 491 -24.99 -14.90 24.13
N LEU A 492 -24.49 -14.08 25.07
CA LEU A 492 -25.25 -13.61 26.23
C LEU A 492 -26.07 -12.34 25.94
N ASP A 493 -25.56 -11.46 25.07
CA ASP A 493 -26.13 -10.12 24.83
C ASP A 493 -27.50 -10.11 24.12
N SER A 494 -27.82 -11.11 23.30
CA SER A 494 -29.11 -11.11 22.58
C SER A 494 -29.51 -12.48 22.04
N LYS A 495 -30.80 -12.83 22.14
CA LYS A 495 -31.38 -14.02 21.48
C LYS A 495 -31.19 -13.98 19.95
N TYR A 496 -31.13 -12.82 19.33
CA TYR A 496 -30.94 -12.64 17.89
C TYR A 496 -29.54 -12.99 17.39
N ASN A 497 -28.52 -12.92 18.25
CA ASN A 497 -27.15 -13.26 17.90
C ASN A 497 -26.86 -14.78 17.88
N ARG A 498 -27.70 -15.57 18.51
CA ARG A 498 -27.49 -17.04 18.61
C ARG A 498 -27.64 -17.75 17.27
N GLY A 499 -28.61 -17.35 16.43
CA GLY A 499 -28.80 -17.92 15.09
C GLY A 499 -27.56 -17.76 14.20
N PRO A 500 -27.05 -16.54 13.96
CA PRO A 500 -25.83 -16.30 13.19
C PRO A 500 -24.60 -17.01 13.78
N LEU A 501 -24.44 -17.10 15.10
CA LEU A 501 -23.32 -17.80 15.72
C LEU A 501 -23.36 -19.31 15.48
N VAL A 502 -24.56 -19.91 15.54
CA VAL A 502 -24.78 -21.33 15.22
C VAL A 502 -24.55 -21.58 13.74
N SER A 503 -24.99 -20.69 12.84
CA SER A 503 -24.74 -20.84 11.40
C SER A 503 -23.27 -20.81 11.04
N LEU A 504 -22.44 -20.01 11.73
CA LEU A 504 -20.97 -20.02 11.57
C LEU A 504 -20.35 -21.37 11.98
N ILE A 505 -20.88 -22.02 13.04
CA ILE A 505 -20.40 -23.34 13.44
C ILE A 505 -20.79 -24.38 12.38
N ILE A 506 -22.04 -24.35 11.92
CA ILE A 506 -22.54 -25.26 10.86
C ILE A 506 -21.72 -25.10 9.58
N LEU A 507 -21.42 -23.84 9.16
CA LEU A 507 -20.62 -23.55 7.98
C LEU A 507 -19.20 -24.16 8.10
N ARG A 508 -18.57 -24.10 9.26
CA ARG A 508 -17.25 -24.74 9.53
C ARG A 508 -17.32 -26.25 9.40
N ILE A 509 -18.40 -26.87 9.86
CA ILE A 509 -18.62 -28.32 9.75
C ILE A 509 -18.81 -28.70 8.27
N ILE A 510 -19.65 -27.99 7.54
CA ILE A 510 -19.88 -28.21 6.09
C ILE A 510 -18.58 -28.08 5.31
N LEU A 511 -17.76 -27.08 5.63
CA LEU A 511 -16.45 -26.86 5.00
C LEU A 511 -15.51 -28.05 5.25
N CYS A 512 -15.44 -28.55 6.49
CA CYS A 512 -14.64 -29.73 6.82
C CYS A 512 -15.11 -30.99 6.08
N ILE A 513 -16.41 -31.21 5.98
CA ILE A 513 -16.97 -32.32 5.20
C ILE A 513 -16.59 -32.19 3.73
N GLY A 514 -16.71 -30.99 3.14
CA GLY A 514 -16.29 -30.71 1.75
C GLY A 514 -14.82 -31.01 1.49
N LEU A 515 -13.93 -30.60 2.41
CA LEU A 515 -12.50 -30.87 2.31
C LEU A 515 -12.16 -32.37 2.37
N VAL A 516 -12.88 -33.16 3.16
CA VAL A 516 -12.73 -34.62 3.21
C VAL A 516 -13.31 -35.30 1.97
N MET A 517 -14.41 -34.74 1.42
CA MET A 517 -15.03 -35.28 0.20
C MET A 517 -14.13 -35.20 -1.04
N LEU A 518 -13.24 -34.19 -1.13
CA LEU A 518 -12.36 -34.02 -2.28
C LEU A 518 -11.46 -35.25 -2.54
N PRO A 519 -10.63 -35.73 -1.59
CA PRO A 519 -9.83 -36.93 -1.81
C PRO A 519 -10.67 -38.20 -1.93
N VAL A 520 -11.80 -38.29 -1.22
CA VAL A 520 -12.69 -39.43 -1.30
C VAL A 520 -13.31 -39.59 -2.70
N ALA A 521 -13.84 -38.50 -3.26
CA ALA A 521 -14.46 -38.50 -4.59
C ALA A 521 -13.46 -38.84 -5.72
N ARG A 522 -12.17 -38.51 -5.53
CA ARG A 522 -11.11 -38.80 -6.51
C ARG A 522 -10.52 -40.21 -6.41
N LEU A 523 -10.50 -40.78 -5.19
CA LEU A 523 -9.87 -42.09 -4.93
C LEU A 523 -10.87 -43.24 -4.88
N LEU A 524 -12.15 -42.96 -4.57
CA LEU A 524 -13.22 -43.96 -4.44
C LEU A 524 -14.48 -43.54 -5.20
N ASN A 525 -15.36 -44.47 -5.54
CA ASN A 525 -16.66 -44.15 -6.15
C ASN A 525 -17.54 -43.32 -5.24
N ALA A 526 -18.18 -42.27 -5.79
CA ALA A 526 -18.85 -41.20 -5.04
C ALA A 526 -19.92 -41.69 -4.03
N ALA A 527 -20.66 -42.77 -4.33
CA ALA A 527 -21.75 -43.26 -3.47
C ALA A 527 -21.27 -43.87 -2.13
N VAL A 528 -20.18 -44.62 -2.15
CA VAL A 528 -19.56 -45.20 -0.93
C VAL A 528 -18.75 -44.15 -0.18
N GLY A 529 -18.25 -43.18 -0.90
CA GLY A 529 -17.41 -42.09 -0.40
C GLY A 529 -18.09 -41.19 0.62
N ILE A 530 -19.37 -40.87 0.45
CA ILE A 530 -20.11 -39.94 1.33
C ILE A 530 -20.24 -40.50 2.76
N VAL A 531 -20.61 -41.75 2.90
CA VAL A 531 -20.79 -42.40 4.21
C VAL A 531 -19.45 -42.53 4.92
N LEU A 532 -18.40 -42.96 4.20
CA LEU A 532 -17.04 -43.08 4.74
C LEU A 532 -16.44 -41.72 5.11
N ALA A 533 -16.69 -40.65 4.34
CA ALA A 533 -16.21 -39.30 4.65
C ALA A 533 -16.82 -38.74 5.94
N ILE A 534 -18.12 -38.91 6.13
CA ILE A 534 -18.80 -38.50 7.37
C ILE A 534 -18.27 -39.28 8.58
N ALA A 535 -18.17 -40.60 8.46
CA ALA A 535 -17.64 -41.45 9.51
C ALA A 535 -16.18 -41.15 9.84
N ALA A 536 -15.31 -40.99 8.84
CA ALA A 536 -13.91 -40.63 9.01
C ALA A 536 -13.74 -39.25 9.64
N THR A 537 -14.55 -38.25 9.26
CA THR A 537 -14.53 -36.92 9.87
C THR A 537 -14.86 -36.96 11.36
N VAL A 538 -15.88 -37.71 11.73
CA VAL A 538 -16.29 -37.90 13.15
C VAL A 538 -15.21 -38.65 13.93
N ILE A 539 -14.65 -39.72 13.40
CA ILE A 539 -13.61 -40.54 14.02
C ILE A 539 -12.32 -39.73 14.26
N VAL A 540 -11.88 -38.97 13.25
CA VAL A 540 -10.69 -38.09 13.35
C VAL A 540 -10.87 -37.04 14.44
N ILE A 541 -12.08 -36.47 14.57
CA ILE A 541 -12.38 -35.44 15.56
C ILE A 541 -12.36 -36.02 16.98
N VAL A 542 -12.92 -37.22 17.17
CA VAL A 542 -13.09 -37.84 18.51
C VAL A 542 -11.77 -38.45 19.03
N ILE A 543 -11.06 -39.23 18.20
CA ILE A 543 -9.91 -40.04 18.66
C ILE A 543 -8.62 -39.22 18.81
N LEU A 544 -8.39 -38.20 17.95
CA LEU A 544 -7.11 -37.50 17.89
C LEU A 544 -7.07 -36.12 18.57
N SER A 545 -8.09 -35.81 19.40
CA SER A 545 -8.30 -34.45 19.89
C SER A 545 -7.16 -33.79 20.70
N LYS A 546 -6.38 -34.56 21.49
CA LYS A 546 -5.36 -33.98 22.39
C LYS A 546 -3.95 -33.88 21.78
N ARG A 547 -3.47 -34.87 21.03
CA ARG A 547 -2.11 -34.88 20.42
C ARG A 547 -1.92 -33.91 19.28
N LEU A 548 -2.94 -33.69 18.44
CA LEU A 548 -2.91 -32.83 17.27
C LEU A 548 -2.85 -31.33 17.57
N LYS A 549 -3.24 -30.90 18.78
CA LYS A 549 -3.22 -29.49 19.20
C LYS A 549 -1.83 -28.87 19.13
N ARG A 550 -0.79 -29.60 19.53
CA ARG A 550 0.59 -29.11 19.58
C ARG A 550 1.17 -28.92 18.17
N GLN A 551 0.92 -29.85 17.26
CA GLN A 551 1.43 -29.76 15.87
C GLN A 551 0.78 -28.62 15.09
N SER A 552 -0.54 -28.45 15.20
CA SER A 552 -1.26 -27.35 14.53
C SER A 552 -0.78 -25.98 15.01
N ILE A 553 -0.50 -25.81 16.31
CA ILE A 553 0.03 -24.54 16.87
C ILE A 553 1.46 -24.26 16.38
N LEU A 554 2.32 -25.27 16.27
CA LEU A 554 3.69 -25.10 15.80
C LEU A 554 3.74 -24.67 14.31
N MET A 555 2.94 -25.32 13.45
CA MET A 555 2.84 -24.96 12.03
C MET A 555 2.29 -23.54 11.83
N GLU A 556 1.26 -23.19 12.60
CA GLU A 556 0.68 -21.85 12.56
C GLU A 556 1.67 -20.77 13.02
N ARG A 557 2.35 -20.99 14.15
CA ARG A 557 3.37 -20.05 14.64
C ARG A 557 4.48 -19.84 13.61
N HIS A 558 4.93 -20.93 12.97
CA HIS A 558 5.98 -20.82 11.95
C HIS A 558 5.50 -20.06 10.72
N PHE A 559 4.30 -20.35 10.21
CA PHE A 559 3.70 -19.66 9.08
C PHE A 559 3.49 -18.16 9.36
N PHE A 560 2.86 -17.81 10.49
CA PHE A 560 2.62 -16.42 10.84
C PHE A 560 3.89 -15.65 11.23
N SER A 561 4.87 -16.32 11.85
CA SER A 561 6.17 -15.71 12.10
C SER A 561 6.89 -15.34 10.81
N ASN A 562 6.81 -16.17 9.77
CA ASN A 562 7.38 -15.87 8.46
C ASN A 562 6.59 -14.79 7.73
N LEU A 563 5.26 -14.86 7.73
CA LEU A 563 4.38 -13.85 7.13
C LEU A 563 4.52 -12.47 7.80
N SER A 564 4.87 -12.42 9.11
CA SER A 564 5.05 -11.17 9.87
C SER A 564 6.51 -10.78 10.08
N ALA A 565 7.45 -11.49 9.49
CA ALA A 565 8.88 -11.32 9.76
C ALA A 565 9.36 -9.90 9.46
N ARG A 566 8.95 -9.32 8.33
CA ARG A 566 9.26 -7.94 7.93
C ARG A 566 8.72 -6.90 8.92
N GLU A 567 7.48 -7.04 9.36
CA GLU A 567 6.87 -6.10 10.32
C GLU A 567 7.54 -6.15 11.69
N LEU A 568 7.80 -7.37 12.21
CA LEU A 568 8.47 -7.54 13.49
C LEU A 568 9.89 -6.95 13.47
N GLU A 569 10.60 -7.06 12.35
CA GLU A 569 11.93 -6.45 12.21
C GLU A 569 11.84 -4.94 12.05
N ASN A 570 10.88 -4.42 11.28
CA ASN A 570 10.64 -2.98 11.15
C ASN A 570 10.18 -2.36 12.47
N GLU A 571 9.34 -3.06 13.26
CA GLU A 571 8.99 -2.64 14.62
C GLU A 571 10.20 -2.66 15.56
N ARG A 572 11.15 -3.59 15.40
CA ARG A 572 12.38 -3.63 16.17
C ARG A 572 13.34 -2.49 15.81
N LYS A 573 13.42 -2.12 14.53
CA LYS A 573 14.27 -1.02 14.03
C LYS A 573 13.63 0.34 14.19
N ALA A 574 12.30 0.42 14.32
CA ALA A 574 11.58 1.67 14.50
C ALA A 574 11.96 2.35 15.83
N PRO A 575 12.14 3.67 15.85
CA PRO A 575 12.31 4.42 17.09
C PRO A 575 11.13 4.15 18.03
N ILE A 576 11.40 4.20 19.34
CA ILE A 576 10.43 3.84 20.39
C ILE A 576 9.06 4.54 20.19
N ASN A 577 9.08 5.78 19.70
CA ASN A 577 7.86 6.57 19.43
C ASN A 577 6.96 5.96 18.33
N GLN A 578 7.54 5.37 17.27
CA GLN A 578 6.76 4.71 16.21
C GLN A 578 6.19 3.35 16.64
N ARG A 579 6.89 2.62 17.52
CA ARG A 579 6.38 1.37 18.09
C ARG A 579 5.14 1.60 18.94
N PHE A 580 5.14 2.66 19.74
CA PHE A 580 3.98 3.06 20.55
C PHE A 580 2.81 3.52 19.67
N ALA A 581 3.05 4.31 18.62
CA ALA A 581 2.02 4.80 17.72
C ALA A 581 1.24 3.67 17.03
N ASN A 582 1.94 2.62 16.56
CA ASN A 582 1.30 1.48 15.91
C ASN A 582 0.40 0.67 16.87
N HIS A 583 0.78 0.53 18.13
CA HIS A 583 -0.05 -0.12 19.14
C HIS A 583 -1.27 0.73 19.59
N LEU A 584 -1.14 2.05 19.56
CA LEU A 584 -2.22 2.97 19.90
C LEU A 584 -3.29 3.03 18.79
N LEU A 585 -2.88 2.97 17.52
CA LEU A 585 -3.78 2.90 16.36
C LEU A 585 -4.77 1.71 16.41
N GLU A 586 -4.36 0.58 17.00
CA GLU A 586 -5.26 -0.57 17.20
C GLU A 586 -6.36 -0.32 18.25
N ARG A 587 -6.21 0.73 19.07
CA ARG A 587 -7.14 1.09 20.15
C ARG A 587 -7.90 2.39 19.92
N ASP A 588 -7.92 2.91 18.69
CA ASP A 588 -8.47 4.23 18.33
C ASP A 588 -7.86 5.40 19.14
N LEU A 589 -6.62 5.24 19.59
CA LEU A 589 -5.83 6.27 20.25
C LEU A 589 -4.74 6.74 19.31
N HIS A 590 -4.68 8.03 19.05
CA HIS A 590 -3.71 8.64 18.16
C HIS A 590 -2.77 9.55 18.93
N LEU A 591 -1.56 9.73 18.41
CA LEU A 591 -0.61 10.73 18.88
C LEU A 591 -0.67 11.92 17.93
N ALA A 592 -0.82 13.11 18.48
CA ALA A 592 -0.78 14.36 17.72
C ALA A 592 0.16 15.36 18.39
N ASP A 593 0.85 16.14 17.57
CA ASP A 593 1.77 17.16 18.02
C ASP A 593 1.09 18.54 17.98
N PHE A 594 1.16 19.27 19.07
CA PHE A 594 0.63 20.63 19.21
C PHE A 594 1.71 21.55 19.73
N GLU A 595 1.87 22.70 19.10
CA GLU A 595 2.82 23.70 19.52
C GLU A 595 2.14 24.79 20.36
N VAL A 596 2.72 25.11 21.50
CA VAL A 596 2.29 26.22 22.35
C VAL A 596 2.77 27.52 21.71
N LYS A 597 1.85 28.25 21.07
CA LYS A 597 2.20 29.52 20.43
C LYS A 597 2.57 30.60 21.47
N GLN A 598 3.42 31.52 21.06
CA GLN A 598 3.73 32.73 21.78
C GLN A 598 2.41 33.47 22.13
N ASN A 599 2.24 33.91 23.36
CA ASN A 599 1.01 34.50 23.86
C ASN A 599 -0.20 33.53 24.03
N SER A 600 0.02 32.23 24.09
CA SER A 600 -1.06 31.29 24.42
C SER A 600 -1.54 31.49 25.88
N PRO A 601 -2.85 31.48 26.13
CA PRO A 601 -3.39 31.56 27.52
C PRO A 601 -3.04 30.30 28.36
N SER A 602 -2.44 29.31 27.78
CA SER A 602 -1.91 28.11 28.46
C SER A 602 -0.47 28.30 28.95
N MET A 603 0.20 29.39 28.52
CA MET A 603 1.57 29.71 28.86
C MET A 603 1.73 30.05 30.35
N GLY A 604 2.81 29.55 30.96
CA GLY A 604 3.12 29.76 32.38
C GLY A 604 2.26 28.97 33.37
N LYS A 605 1.21 28.28 32.88
CA LYS A 605 0.33 27.46 33.71
C LYS A 605 0.84 26.03 33.82
N THR A 606 0.56 25.39 34.96
CA THR A 606 0.86 23.97 35.14
C THR A 606 -0.15 23.09 34.41
N LEU A 607 0.25 21.87 34.07
CA LEU A 607 -0.65 20.88 33.46
C LEU A 607 -1.86 20.57 34.34
N LYS A 608 -1.69 20.65 35.68
CA LYS A 608 -2.75 20.49 36.68
C LYS A 608 -3.77 21.64 36.61
N GLU A 609 -3.34 22.89 36.46
CA GLU A 609 -4.22 24.05 36.29
C GLU A 609 -4.96 24.02 34.97
N LEU A 610 -4.32 23.55 33.90
CA LEU A 610 -4.89 23.45 32.56
C LEU A 610 -5.91 22.32 32.47
N ASN A 611 -5.69 21.22 33.18
CA ASN A 611 -6.57 20.07 33.32
C ASN A 611 -7.13 19.55 31.98
N PHE A 612 -6.25 19.36 31.01
CA PHE A 612 -6.62 18.90 29.65
C PHE A 612 -7.32 17.54 29.63
N ARG A 613 -6.99 16.68 30.61
CA ARG A 613 -7.62 15.36 30.73
C ARG A 613 -9.13 15.44 30.96
N GLN A 614 -9.58 16.34 31.84
CA GLN A 614 -11.01 16.49 32.13
C GLN A 614 -11.74 17.34 31.09
N LYS A 615 -11.05 18.34 30.49
CA LYS A 615 -11.67 19.27 29.55
C LYS A 615 -11.76 18.74 28.11
N CYS A 616 -10.77 17.98 27.68
CA CYS A 616 -10.65 17.52 26.30
C CYS A 616 -10.41 16.01 26.19
N ASN A 617 -10.44 15.27 27.30
CA ASN A 617 -10.22 13.81 27.35
C ASN A 617 -8.88 13.36 26.72
N VAL A 618 -7.85 14.20 26.76
CA VAL A 618 -6.52 13.93 26.20
C VAL A 618 -5.46 13.86 27.28
N ASN A 619 -4.38 13.10 27.02
CA ASN A 619 -3.23 13.02 27.91
C ASN A 619 -1.98 13.54 27.19
N ILE A 620 -1.20 14.39 27.85
CA ILE A 620 0.11 14.83 27.37
C ILE A 620 1.13 13.76 27.72
N VAL A 621 1.76 13.17 26.71
CA VAL A 621 2.75 12.10 26.86
C VAL A 621 4.16 12.65 26.94
N THR A 622 4.44 13.70 26.17
CA THR A 622 5.77 14.29 26.10
C THR A 622 5.65 15.80 25.86
N ILE A 623 6.50 16.56 26.50
CA ILE A 623 6.76 17.98 26.18
C ILE A 623 8.16 18.04 25.58
N ILE A 624 8.28 18.58 24.36
CA ILE A 624 9.55 18.82 23.68
C ILE A 624 9.82 20.32 23.77
N ARG A 625 10.86 20.69 24.50
CA ARG A 625 11.30 22.06 24.76
C ARG A 625 12.72 22.24 24.23
N GLY A 626 12.86 22.86 23.05
CA GLY A 626 14.14 22.87 22.34
C GLY A 626 14.63 21.44 22.08
N GLU A 627 15.84 21.11 22.56
CA GLU A 627 16.37 19.73 22.48
C GLU A 627 15.96 18.82 23.64
N GLN A 628 15.38 19.39 24.70
CA GLN A 628 15.00 18.64 25.90
C GLN A 628 13.64 17.95 25.71
N ARG A 629 13.58 16.68 26.07
CA ARG A 629 12.34 15.89 26.11
C ARG A 629 11.96 15.58 27.53
N ILE A 630 10.75 16.01 27.92
CA ILE A 630 10.14 15.71 29.23
C ILE A 630 9.08 14.65 28.96
N ASN A 631 9.42 13.38 29.19
CA ASN A 631 8.51 12.25 29.01
C ASN A 631 7.63 12.07 30.25
N ILE A 632 6.31 11.85 30.02
CA ILE A 632 5.29 11.69 31.06
C ILE A 632 5.37 12.86 32.08
N PRO A 633 5.10 14.10 31.62
CA PRO A 633 5.23 15.28 32.45
C PRO A 633 4.29 15.20 33.65
N GLY A 634 4.78 15.56 34.82
CA GLY A 634 3.99 15.66 36.04
C GLY A 634 2.99 16.79 36.00
N GLY A 635 1.96 16.76 36.86
CA GLY A 635 0.94 17.81 36.91
C GLY A 635 1.45 19.21 37.24
N GLU A 636 2.62 19.32 37.90
CA GLU A 636 3.27 20.58 38.27
C GLU A 636 4.15 21.15 37.15
N GLU A 637 4.32 20.42 36.00
CA GLU A 637 5.08 20.93 34.87
C GLU A 637 4.36 22.11 34.21
N ARG A 638 5.10 23.21 33.96
CA ARG A 638 4.59 24.41 33.31
C ARG A 638 4.83 24.38 31.82
N LEU A 639 3.89 24.98 31.08
CA LEU A 639 4.04 25.12 29.61
C LEU A 639 4.70 26.49 29.31
N TYR A 640 5.66 26.41 28.36
CA TYR A 640 6.38 27.58 27.86
C TYR A 640 6.09 27.79 26.37
N PRO A 641 6.36 29.00 25.84
CA PRO A 641 6.25 29.25 24.39
C PRO A 641 7.10 28.27 23.58
N PHE A 642 6.56 27.83 22.44
CA PHE A 642 7.21 26.88 21.53
C PHE A 642 7.40 25.47 22.09
N ASP A 643 6.90 25.16 23.29
CA ASP A 643 6.80 23.77 23.73
C ASP A 643 5.95 22.98 22.73
N LYS A 644 6.49 21.86 22.22
CA LYS A 644 5.73 20.91 21.42
C LYS A 644 5.17 19.83 22.32
N LEU A 645 3.84 19.77 22.38
CA LEU A 645 3.11 18.82 23.20
C LEU A 645 2.77 17.60 22.36
N VAL A 646 3.28 16.44 22.72
CA VAL A 646 2.86 15.16 22.16
C VAL A 646 1.68 14.69 22.99
N VAL A 647 0.51 14.64 22.37
CA VAL A 647 -0.78 14.40 23.03
C VAL A 647 -1.38 13.09 22.51
N VAL A 648 -1.94 12.29 23.41
CA VAL A 648 -2.63 11.05 23.13
C VAL A 648 -4.11 11.20 23.42
N GLY A 649 -4.96 10.83 22.46
CA GLY A 649 -6.41 10.83 22.58
C GLY A 649 -7.09 10.14 21.40
N ALA A 650 -8.42 9.99 21.43
CA ALA A 650 -9.18 9.61 20.26
C ALA A 650 -9.22 10.77 19.24
N ASP A 651 -9.51 10.48 17.96
CA ASP A 651 -9.50 11.52 16.92
C ASP A 651 -10.42 12.70 17.26
N ASP A 652 -11.63 12.43 17.77
CA ASP A 652 -12.59 13.45 18.19
C ASP A 652 -12.07 14.28 19.37
N ASP A 653 -11.38 13.64 20.33
CA ASP A 653 -10.81 14.31 21.49
C ASP A 653 -9.62 15.21 21.10
N LEU A 654 -8.79 14.76 20.15
CA LEU A 654 -7.66 15.52 19.61
C LEU A 654 -8.13 16.73 18.80
N GLU A 655 -9.20 16.59 18.02
CA GLU A 655 -9.78 17.72 17.28
C GLU A 655 -10.45 18.71 18.23
N HIS A 656 -11.14 18.23 19.27
CA HIS A 656 -11.68 19.08 20.33
C HIS A 656 -10.56 19.82 21.08
N PHE A 657 -9.45 19.15 21.37
CA PHE A 657 -8.27 19.77 21.97
C PHE A 657 -7.66 20.85 21.07
N ARG A 658 -7.59 20.59 19.77
CA ARG A 658 -7.11 21.57 18.78
C ARG A 658 -7.98 22.83 18.76
N GLN A 659 -9.31 22.64 18.70
CA GLN A 659 -10.27 23.74 18.72
C GLN A 659 -10.19 24.52 20.06
N TYR A 660 -10.09 23.83 21.18
CA TYR A 660 -9.96 24.42 22.48
C TYR A 660 -8.71 25.33 22.61
N ILE A 661 -7.57 24.88 22.08
CA ILE A 661 -6.35 25.70 22.07
C ILE A 661 -6.52 26.91 21.13
N VAL A 662 -7.09 26.72 19.91
CA VAL A 662 -7.26 27.77 18.90
C VAL A 662 -8.30 28.80 19.32
N GLU A 663 -9.43 28.39 19.88
CA GLU A 663 -10.46 29.33 20.38
C GLU A 663 -9.98 30.18 21.56
N ARG A 664 -9.24 29.55 22.46
CA ARG A 664 -8.66 30.24 23.58
C ARG A 664 -7.60 31.25 23.16
N TYR A 665 -6.85 30.95 22.13
CA TYR A 665 -5.89 31.87 21.52
C TYR A 665 -6.61 33.03 20.83
N LYS A 666 -7.69 32.80 20.06
CA LYS A 666 -8.50 33.84 19.43
C LYS A 666 -9.16 34.77 20.47
N LYS A 667 -9.77 34.22 21.54
CA LYS A 667 -10.36 35.02 22.64
C LYS A 667 -9.31 35.87 23.36
N ALA A 668 -8.08 35.40 23.50
CA ALA A 668 -7.01 36.17 24.09
C ALA A 668 -6.53 37.33 23.19
N GLN A 669 -6.56 37.14 21.84
CA GLN A 669 -6.25 38.23 20.90
C GLN A 669 -7.33 39.34 20.87
N THR A 670 -8.62 38.96 20.92
CA THR A 670 -9.72 39.93 20.88
C THR A 670 -9.77 40.83 22.12
N ASN A 671 -9.26 40.37 23.27
CA ASN A 671 -9.14 41.18 24.48
C ASN A 671 -7.88 42.06 24.51
N LYS A 672 -7.00 41.99 23.50
CA LYS A 672 -5.67 42.61 23.49
C LYS A 672 -5.57 43.98 22.79
N GLU A 673 -6.63 44.47 22.18
CA GLU A 673 -6.56 45.78 21.50
C GLU A 673 -6.49 47.02 22.42
N GLN A 674 -6.30 46.86 23.74
CA GLN A 674 -6.34 47.98 24.66
C GLN A 674 -5.18 48.19 25.65
N THR A 675 -4.03 47.47 25.56
CA THR A 675 -2.90 47.77 26.46
C THR A 675 -1.54 47.67 25.80
N THR A 676 -0.84 48.79 25.66
CA THR A 676 0.46 48.99 24.99
C THR A 676 1.71 48.65 25.84
N HIS A 677 1.58 47.98 26.98
CA HIS A 677 2.73 47.58 27.84
C HIS A 677 2.64 46.12 28.27
N GLU A 678 2.68 45.19 27.32
CA GLU A 678 2.68 43.76 27.68
C GLU A 678 4.09 43.20 27.76
N VAL A 679 4.35 42.57 28.92
CA VAL A 679 5.55 41.78 29.17
C VAL A 679 5.41 40.41 28.47
N ASN A 680 6.28 40.13 27.54
CA ASN A 680 6.31 38.88 26.78
C ASN A 680 7.48 37.99 27.22
N MET A 681 7.35 36.69 27.00
CA MET A 681 8.45 35.76 27.16
C MET A 681 9.05 35.47 25.77
N GLU A 682 10.34 35.69 25.62
CA GLU A 682 11.09 35.53 24.41
C GLU A 682 12.39 34.77 24.65
N GLN A 683 13.00 34.30 23.59
CA GLN A 683 14.30 33.65 23.64
C GLN A 683 15.26 34.31 22.63
N PHE A 684 16.53 34.36 22.99
CA PHE A 684 17.60 34.70 22.05
C PHE A 684 18.83 33.85 22.30
N THR A 685 19.63 33.63 21.24
CA THR A 685 20.86 32.84 21.33
C THR A 685 22.05 33.80 21.49
N ILE A 686 22.96 33.48 22.39
CA ILE A 686 24.20 34.22 22.55
C ILE A 686 25.17 33.81 21.45
N THR A 687 25.36 34.72 20.48
CA THR A 687 26.26 34.51 19.33
C THR A 687 27.68 35.02 19.63
N GLU A 688 28.63 34.52 18.84
CA GLU A 688 30.04 34.96 18.89
C GLU A 688 30.17 36.47 18.77
N GLY A 689 30.83 37.11 19.73
CA GLY A 689 30.95 38.56 19.82
C GLY A 689 29.90 39.28 20.73
N SER A 690 28.94 38.52 21.31
CA SER A 690 28.00 39.11 22.29
C SER A 690 28.72 39.64 23.53
N HIS A 691 28.35 40.85 23.96
CA HIS A 691 28.89 41.48 25.17
C HIS A 691 28.48 40.78 26.48
N LEU A 692 27.61 39.80 26.40
CA LEU A 692 27.13 39.00 27.51
C LEU A 692 28.05 37.81 27.81
N ILE A 693 28.85 37.34 26.88
CA ILE A 693 29.74 36.19 27.05
C ILE A 693 30.73 36.45 28.18
N GLY A 694 30.85 35.48 29.10
CA GLY A 694 31.77 35.52 30.23
C GLY A 694 31.29 36.39 31.41
N ARG A 695 30.13 37.06 31.31
CA ARG A 695 29.54 37.81 32.41
C ARG A 695 28.50 37.00 33.16
N THR A 696 28.34 37.23 34.42
CA THR A 696 27.24 36.67 35.22
C THR A 696 25.93 37.38 34.88
N ILE A 697 24.80 36.76 35.17
CA ILE A 697 23.46 37.38 35.00
C ILE A 697 23.40 38.70 35.76
N LEU A 698 24.00 38.79 36.95
CA LEU A 698 24.04 40.00 37.74
C LEU A 698 24.89 41.11 37.06
N GLU A 699 26.10 40.76 36.61
CA GLU A 699 27.04 41.71 35.97
C GLU A 699 26.56 42.15 34.58
N SER A 700 25.71 41.37 33.91
CA SER A 700 25.11 41.72 32.62
C SER A 700 24.16 42.95 32.78
N GLY A 701 23.60 43.12 33.94
CA GLY A 701 22.66 44.20 34.23
C GLY A 701 21.32 44.10 33.50
N ILE A 702 20.99 42.94 32.94
CA ILE A 702 19.75 42.73 32.15
C ILE A 702 18.53 43.19 32.93
N ARG A 703 18.44 42.86 34.24
CA ARG A 703 17.30 43.24 35.06
C ARG A 703 17.21 44.77 35.30
N ASP A 704 18.34 45.38 35.62
CA ASP A 704 18.37 46.77 36.06
C ASP A 704 18.36 47.76 34.87
N LYS A 705 18.94 47.37 33.72
CA LYS A 705 19.07 48.24 32.55
C LYS A 705 17.93 48.06 31.53
N SER A 706 17.35 46.87 31.41
CA SER A 706 16.31 46.59 30.42
C SER A 706 14.96 46.22 31.02
N ALA A 707 14.85 46.15 32.37
CA ALA A 707 13.65 45.66 33.04
C ALA A 707 13.19 44.27 32.57
N CYS A 708 14.14 43.44 32.11
CA CYS A 708 13.89 42.07 31.66
C CYS A 708 14.40 41.07 32.70
N LEU A 709 13.76 39.90 32.79
CA LEU A 709 14.12 38.85 33.73
C LEU A 709 14.54 37.58 32.99
N VAL A 710 15.74 37.07 33.24
CA VAL A 710 16.21 35.77 32.73
C VAL A 710 15.56 34.68 33.56
N ILE A 711 14.81 33.80 32.92
CA ILE A 711 14.06 32.71 33.57
C ILE A 711 14.63 31.32 33.27
N GLY A 712 15.45 31.19 32.23
CA GLY A 712 16.10 29.94 31.87
C GLY A 712 17.28 30.13 30.91
N ILE A 713 18.22 29.21 30.94
CA ILE A 713 19.35 29.12 30.00
C ILE A 713 19.44 27.69 29.53
N GLU A 714 19.43 27.45 28.20
CA GLU A 714 19.71 26.17 27.63
C GLU A 714 21.14 26.16 27.06
N ARG A 715 21.94 25.20 27.55
CA ARG A 715 23.36 25.04 27.21
C ARG A 715 23.60 23.63 26.69
N GLY A 716 23.67 23.48 25.38
CA GLY A 716 23.78 22.15 24.73
C GLY A 716 22.60 21.25 25.11
N THR A 717 22.85 20.17 25.82
CA THR A 717 21.81 19.22 26.30
C THR A 717 21.31 19.51 27.71
N SER A 718 21.86 20.52 28.39
CA SER A 718 21.48 20.89 29.76
C SER A 718 20.61 22.15 29.80
N SER A 719 19.58 22.15 30.64
CA SER A 719 18.71 23.31 30.86
C SER A 719 18.84 23.81 32.31
N ILE A 720 19.23 25.05 32.48
CA ILE A 720 19.35 25.74 33.78
C ILE A 720 18.03 26.51 34.00
N LYS A 721 17.15 25.98 34.81
CA LYS A 721 15.87 26.62 35.18
C LYS A 721 16.08 27.58 36.35
N ASN A 722 15.54 28.77 36.26
CA ASN A 722 15.74 29.84 37.24
C ASN A 722 17.23 30.02 37.62
N PRO A 723 18.06 30.42 36.65
CA PRO A 723 19.50 30.49 36.85
C PRO A 723 19.82 31.46 37.99
N SER A 724 20.85 31.14 38.79
CA SER A 724 21.27 32.01 39.86
C SER A 724 21.88 33.30 39.31
N PRO A 725 21.83 34.40 40.02
CA PRO A 725 22.47 35.66 39.59
C PRO A 725 23.98 35.54 39.28
N SER A 726 24.62 34.51 39.82
CA SER A 726 26.04 34.16 39.56
C SER A 726 26.27 33.26 38.35
N THR A 727 25.21 32.83 37.64
CA THR A 727 25.35 32.02 36.44
C THR A 727 26.01 32.83 35.32
N VAL A 728 27.08 32.31 34.73
CA VAL A 728 27.83 32.93 33.65
C VAL A 728 27.23 32.54 32.31
N PHE A 729 27.08 33.51 31.40
CA PHE A 729 26.68 33.25 30.01
C PHE A 729 27.83 32.72 29.20
N GLU A 730 27.55 31.68 28.41
CA GLU A 730 28.50 31.06 27.46
C GLU A 730 28.01 31.24 26.03
N GLU A 731 28.93 31.14 25.10
CA GLU A 731 28.61 31.16 23.67
C GLU A 731 27.72 29.96 23.32
N GLY A 732 26.66 30.20 22.52
CA GLY A 732 25.68 29.17 22.16
C GLY A 732 24.57 28.97 23.17
N ASP A 733 24.55 29.69 24.33
CA ASP A 733 23.45 29.65 25.28
C ASP A 733 22.17 30.21 24.64
N ILE A 734 21.06 29.48 24.76
CA ILE A 734 19.72 29.98 24.44
C ILE A 734 19.14 30.54 25.75
N VAL A 735 18.97 31.86 25.81
CA VAL A 735 18.50 32.55 26.99
C VAL A 735 17.00 32.82 26.89
N TRP A 736 16.24 32.33 27.86
CA TRP A 736 14.82 32.62 28.01
C TRP A 736 14.62 33.81 28.92
N ILE A 737 13.94 34.84 28.38
CA ILE A 737 13.81 36.12 29.04
C ILE A 737 12.36 36.62 29.02
N VAL A 738 11.93 37.27 30.07
CA VAL A 738 10.63 37.92 30.20
C VAL A 738 10.83 39.42 30.24
N GLY A 739 10.20 40.15 29.33
CA GLY A 739 10.29 41.60 29.23
C GLY A 739 9.41 42.18 28.12
N GLU A 740 9.45 43.49 27.92
CA GLU A 740 8.79 44.14 26.79
C GLU A 740 9.50 43.74 25.47
N HIS A 741 8.74 43.43 24.44
CA HIS A 741 9.26 42.92 23.17
C HIS A 741 10.38 43.78 22.57
N GLU A 742 10.19 45.10 22.54
CA GLU A 742 11.22 46.02 22.02
C GLU A 742 12.52 46.00 22.84
N LYS A 743 12.44 45.80 24.14
CA LYS A 743 13.62 45.73 25.03
C LYS A 743 14.37 44.41 24.89
N VAL A 744 13.64 43.33 24.68
CA VAL A 744 14.24 42.01 24.42
C VAL A 744 14.95 41.98 23.06
N LEU A 745 14.34 42.60 22.05
CA LEU A 745 14.92 42.70 20.71
C LEU A 745 16.25 43.47 20.69
N LEU A 746 16.32 44.59 21.45
CA LEU A 746 17.54 45.37 21.62
C LEU A 746 18.66 44.58 22.31
N LEU A 747 18.30 43.72 23.29
CA LEU A 747 19.26 42.84 23.95
C LEU A 747 19.79 41.77 23.04
N SER A 748 18.95 41.19 22.16
CA SER A 748 19.36 40.18 21.19
C SER A 748 20.30 40.74 20.10
N GLU A 749 20.15 42.03 19.76
CA GLU A 749 21.02 42.76 18.83
C GLU A 749 22.29 43.30 19.47
N GLY A 750 22.54 43.04 20.75
CA GLY A 750 23.74 43.50 21.47
C GLY A 750 23.76 44.99 21.75
N LYS A 751 22.63 45.69 21.63
CA LYS A 751 22.49 47.11 21.88
C LYS A 751 22.10 47.37 23.34
N THR A 752 22.74 48.34 24.00
CA THR A 752 22.39 48.75 25.35
C THR A 752 21.08 49.56 25.32
N VAL A 753 20.11 49.16 26.12
CA VAL A 753 18.88 49.92 26.33
C VAL A 753 19.24 51.14 27.18
N ASN A 754 19.34 52.31 26.59
CA ASN A 754 19.37 53.55 27.32
C ASN A 754 17.92 53.90 27.73
N ASN A 755 17.69 54.12 29.03
CA ASN A 755 16.43 54.61 29.60
C ASN A 755 15.97 55.92 28.99
#